data_b13bd1396a643ab745f4f244c7a0a4e0
#
_entry.id   b13bd1396a643ab745f4f244c7a0a4e0
#
_cell.length_a   1.000
_cell.length_b   1.000
_cell.length_c   1.000
_cell.angle_alpha   90.00
_cell.angle_beta   90.00
_cell.angle_gamma   90.00
#
_symmetry.space_group_name_H-M   'P 1'
#
loop_
_entity.id
_entity.type
_entity.pdbx_description
1 polymer ?
#
loop_
_entity_poly.entity_id
_entity_poly.type
_entity_poly.pdbx_seq_one_letter_code
_entity_poly.pdbx_strand_id
1 'polypeptide(L)'
;MKNDIHRLRLTIGEKRLAKLIDVVQKHIDNGPIVDAFCLEELEDFKRQAEYMRMYAFSEKKDPYRQQVFDNMVSGLLRLSRDVVKCTRVELSSELRSMKKRSPEDNFELPSIRRNLEDYVSSIAMMSITGADEKQILDQHFDYIERLFDYIVTGRLWNEAKKDFFTELLSSPVIDNNDALVLVSAVTMSTLLVVDEYKIETLINIYMSAQNVDIKERALVGWVFALHCAGGTCERINEQVNVLIKNNQVVEDLLELQMQIFYCAEAEKDTDKIQREIMPGIVNNSNFKLNRFGILDKDEDNMNDILGSSGDADKAMEDIEKSMEKIKEMQKKGADIYFGGFAKMKRFAFFSPMVNWFYPYYHKHPGLRSVADKMSGSRLLETMVGNCPFCNSDKYSFALAMASIYQQLPDELKNVLGSEEMFKIEMTDSNAGTPSYQRRIYLQDLFRFYKLNALAKYMDNPFKEENGLMRGFFFDDIFLYCDEMLSAKQSLAKFFMKKRQCSEELGLLFDSYESNDIKDKLLRAGYLLQKGEKTGINTALMMYRELYNEGSDIDAVLMGLTKCLSHLDKYEEACKYSEILAERHPDAKNHLLNHAVMLIKCNRASEANNILFRLNYEYPEDRNVLRALSWCLLMEDKNEKSLEVFERLLSSGKVTPVDNLNFGFAKWISGNALEAADYFAKFAEAENLHKLTHEIDDEREFLKCHDIVEVDMCMMLDLVELRTKQA
;
A
#
# COMPACT_ATOMS: atom_id res chain seq x y z
N MET A 1 -19.21 -17.21 11.15
CA MET A 1 -19.21 -15.77 11.45
C MET A 1 -19.24 -14.88 10.21
N LYS A 2 -18.25 -14.88 9.27
CA LYS A 2 -18.36 -14.05 8.03
C LYS A 2 -19.59 -14.42 7.19
N ASN A 3 -19.90 -15.72 7.02
CA ASN A 3 -21.12 -16.18 6.34
C ASN A 3 -22.42 -15.74 7.00
N ASP A 4 -22.40 -15.50 8.29
CA ASP A 4 -23.61 -15.15 9.04
C ASP A 4 -23.91 -13.65 8.97
N ILE A 5 -22.88 -12.81 8.97
CA ILE A 5 -23.02 -11.36 8.69
C ILE A 5 -23.47 -11.16 7.24
N HIS A 6 -22.94 -11.94 6.30
CA HIS A 6 -23.41 -11.91 4.91
C HIS A 6 -24.85 -12.40 4.76
N ARG A 7 -25.25 -13.44 5.49
CA ARG A 7 -26.66 -13.90 5.56
C ARG A 7 -27.58 -12.86 6.19
N LEU A 8 -27.14 -12.17 7.25
CA LEU A 8 -27.84 -11.03 7.82
C LEU A 8 -28.06 -9.94 6.76
N ARG A 9 -27.01 -9.56 6.02
CA ARG A 9 -27.11 -8.57 4.94
C ARG A 9 -28.10 -8.96 3.85
N LEU A 10 -28.11 -10.22 3.41
CA LEU A 10 -29.07 -10.73 2.41
C LEU A 10 -30.51 -10.76 2.96
N THR A 11 -30.67 -11.11 4.24
CA THR A 11 -32.01 -11.17 4.90
C THR A 11 -32.57 -9.77 5.12
N ILE A 12 -31.73 -8.74 5.27
CA ILE A 12 -32.12 -7.32 5.35
C ILE A 12 -32.77 -6.87 4.04
N GLY A 13 -32.16 -7.20 2.90
CA GLY A 13 -32.71 -6.88 1.58
C GLY A 13 -34.10 -7.48 1.35
N GLU A 14 -34.43 -8.62 1.99
CA GLU A 14 -35.73 -9.25 1.93
C GLU A 14 -36.79 -8.58 2.86
N LYS A 15 -36.37 -7.68 3.77
CA LYS A 15 -37.26 -7.02 4.79
C LYS A 15 -38.21 -7.97 5.52
N ARG A 16 -37.77 -9.18 5.86
CA ARG A 16 -38.59 -10.23 6.52
C ARG A 16 -38.25 -10.34 7.99
N LEU A 17 -39.02 -9.66 8.87
CA LEU A 17 -38.79 -9.62 10.32
C LEU A 17 -38.61 -11.00 10.95
N ALA A 18 -39.45 -11.99 10.58
CA ALA A 18 -39.37 -13.33 11.14
C ALA A 18 -38.00 -14.00 10.85
N LYS A 19 -37.48 -13.81 9.65
CA LYS A 19 -36.13 -14.31 9.30
C LYS A 19 -35.01 -13.57 10.05
N LEU A 20 -35.12 -12.25 10.20
CA LEU A 20 -34.18 -11.45 10.97
C LEU A 20 -34.10 -11.90 12.42
N ILE A 21 -35.27 -12.04 13.08
CA ILE A 21 -35.37 -12.55 14.46
C ILE A 21 -34.76 -13.96 14.57
N ASP A 22 -35.02 -14.84 13.61
CA ASP A 22 -34.53 -16.22 13.61
C ASP A 22 -33.00 -16.27 13.45
N VAL A 23 -32.44 -15.38 12.62
CA VAL A 23 -30.99 -15.26 12.44
C VAL A 23 -30.31 -14.73 13.71
N VAL A 24 -30.88 -13.71 14.35
CA VAL A 24 -30.34 -13.16 15.61
C VAL A 24 -30.44 -14.21 16.72
N GLN A 25 -31.58 -14.94 16.83
CA GLN A 25 -31.73 -16.03 17.79
C GLN A 25 -30.69 -17.11 17.60
N LYS A 26 -30.49 -17.57 16.37
CA LYS A 26 -29.44 -18.58 16.08
C LYS A 26 -28.03 -18.11 16.43
N HIS A 27 -27.75 -16.83 16.28
CA HIS A 27 -26.48 -16.26 16.71
C HIS A 27 -26.30 -16.31 18.22
N ILE A 28 -27.38 -15.99 18.95
CA ILE A 28 -27.43 -16.08 20.40
C ILE A 28 -27.23 -17.53 20.85
N ASP A 29 -27.99 -18.46 20.28
CA ASP A 29 -27.99 -19.89 20.67
C ASP A 29 -26.64 -20.57 20.39
N ASN A 30 -25.92 -20.14 19.33
CA ASN A 30 -24.61 -20.68 18.94
C ASN A 30 -23.43 -19.89 19.53
N GLY A 31 -23.70 -18.79 20.23
CA GLY A 31 -22.66 -17.94 20.83
C GLY A 31 -22.11 -18.51 22.15
N PRO A 32 -20.88 -18.17 22.53
CA PRO A 32 -20.26 -18.70 23.76
C PRO A 32 -20.94 -18.20 25.04
N ILE A 33 -21.43 -16.99 25.08
CA ILE A 33 -22.22 -16.37 26.18
C ILE A 33 -22.90 -15.14 25.62
N VAL A 34 -24.18 -14.96 25.91
CA VAL A 34 -24.93 -13.77 25.56
C VAL A 34 -25.28 -12.98 26.82
N ASP A 35 -25.07 -11.68 26.73
CA ASP A 35 -25.48 -10.72 27.76
C ASP A 35 -27.00 -10.80 27.94
N ALA A 36 -27.47 -10.86 29.20
CA ALA A 36 -28.90 -10.94 29.55
C ALA A 36 -29.72 -9.84 28.87
N PHE A 37 -29.14 -8.67 28.67
CA PHE A 37 -29.77 -7.55 27.98
C PHE A 37 -30.10 -7.86 26.50
N CYS A 38 -29.19 -8.49 25.76
CA CYS A 38 -29.47 -8.88 24.37
C CYS A 38 -30.59 -9.88 24.25
N LEU A 39 -30.75 -10.76 25.24
CA LEU A 39 -31.88 -11.71 25.32
C LEU A 39 -33.20 -11.00 25.58
N GLU A 40 -33.22 -10.08 26.53
CA GLU A 40 -34.40 -9.30 26.88
C GLU A 40 -34.89 -8.44 25.71
N GLU A 41 -33.94 -7.75 25.06
CA GLU A 41 -34.22 -6.91 23.88
C GLU A 41 -34.75 -7.76 22.71
N LEU A 42 -34.19 -8.96 22.47
CA LEU A 42 -34.71 -9.87 21.45
C LEU A 42 -36.16 -10.33 21.75
N GLU A 43 -36.46 -10.63 23.02
CA GLU A 43 -37.80 -11.01 23.41
C GLU A 43 -38.81 -9.85 23.24
N ASP A 44 -38.37 -8.61 23.46
CA ASP A 44 -39.16 -7.43 23.17
C ASP A 44 -39.46 -7.28 21.68
N PHE A 45 -38.47 -7.48 20.81
CA PHE A 45 -38.67 -7.46 19.35
C PHE A 45 -39.58 -8.59 18.89
N LYS A 46 -39.53 -9.78 19.49
CA LYS A 46 -40.46 -10.87 19.19
C LYS A 46 -41.91 -10.48 19.53
N ARG A 47 -42.10 -9.88 20.71
CA ARG A 47 -43.44 -9.41 21.14
C ARG A 47 -43.98 -8.32 20.20
N GLN A 48 -43.13 -7.34 19.82
CA GLN A 48 -43.52 -6.29 18.89
C GLN A 48 -43.86 -6.85 17.50
N ALA A 49 -43.07 -7.81 17.00
CA ALA A 49 -43.35 -8.47 15.72
C ALA A 49 -44.66 -9.24 15.73
N GLU A 50 -45.04 -9.83 16.87
CA GLU A 50 -46.31 -10.52 17.03
C GLU A 50 -47.49 -9.54 17.04
N TYR A 51 -47.38 -8.44 17.75
CA TYR A 51 -48.36 -7.36 17.70
C TYR A 51 -48.53 -6.81 16.27
N MET A 52 -47.46 -6.52 15.56
CA MET A 52 -47.55 -6.07 14.17
C MET A 52 -48.25 -7.09 13.26
N ARG A 53 -48.03 -8.39 13.47
CA ARG A 53 -48.69 -9.46 12.73
C ARG A 53 -50.17 -9.48 12.98
N MET A 54 -50.59 -9.33 14.25
CA MET A 54 -52.01 -9.26 14.64
C MET A 54 -52.70 -8.03 14.02
N TYR A 55 -52.04 -6.87 14.03
CA TYR A 55 -52.61 -5.64 13.45
C TYR A 55 -52.58 -5.62 11.91
N ALA A 56 -51.67 -6.33 11.26
CA ALA A 56 -51.59 -6.38 9.79
C ALA A 56 -52.87 -6.92 9.14
N PHE A 57 -53.62 -7.77 9.86
CA PHE A 57 -54.86 -8.37 9.41
C PHE A 57 -56.12 -7.69 10.00
N SER A 58 -55.95 -6.60 10.77
CA SER A 58 -57.09 -5.83 11.31
C SER A 58 -57.60 -4.84 10.25
N GLU A 59 -58.93 -4.52 10.34
CA GLU A 59 -59.58 -3.55 9.45
C GLU A 59 -59.05 -2.10 9.66
N LYS A 60 -58.46 -1.81 10.80
CA LYS A 60 -57.89 -0.49 11.13
C LYS A 60 -56.43 -0.40 10.59
N LYS A 61 -56.23 0.46 9.61
CA LYS A 61 -54.90 0.76 9.08
C LYS A 61 -54.22 1.81 9.96
N ASP A 62 -53.14 1.44 10.66
CA ASP A 62 -52.26 2.38 11.36
C ASP A 62 -51.41 3.18 10.33
N PRO A 63 -51.52 4.51 10.32
CA PRO A 63 -50.70 5.34 9.43
C PRO A 63 -49.19 5.27 9.73
N TYR A 64 -48.78 4.92 10.96
CA TYR A 64 -47.38 4.84 11.40
C TYR A 64 -46.77 3.45 11.24
N ARG A 65 -47.49 2.46 10.75
CA ARG A 65 -47.03 1.07 10.67
C ARG A 65 -45.72 0.90 9.90
N GLN A 66 -45.50 1.71 8.87
CA GLN A 66 -44.26 1.67 8.10
C GLN A 66 -43.07 2.15 8.95
N GLN A 67 -43.23 3.25 9.65
CA GLN A 67 -42.20 3.78 10.56
C GLN A 67 -41.90 2.80 11.70
N VAL A 68 -42.89 2.16 12.28
CA VAL A 68 -42.67 1.13 13.31
C VAL A 68 -41.93 -0.06 12.74
N PHE A 69 -42.27 -0.49 11.54
CA PHE A 69 -41.56 -1.57 10.85
C PHE A 69 -40.05 -1.22 10.60
N ASP A 70 -39.78 -0.04 10.05
CA ASP A 70 -38.43 0.41 9.75
C ASP A 70 -37.60 0.58 11.05
N ASN A 71 -38.23 1.09 12.13
CA ASN A 71 -37.58 1.16 13.44
C ASN A 71 -37.28 -0.24 14.01
N MET A 72 -38.16 -1.21 13.84
CA MET A 72 -37.91 -2.59 14.26
C MET A 72 -36.77 -3.24 13.46
N VAL A 73 -36.73 -3.05 12.14
CA VAL A 73 -35.64 -3.56 11.29
C VAL A 73 -34.33 -2.97 11.75
N SER A 74 -34.26 -1.64 11.92
CA SER A 74 -33.06 -0.93 12.39
C SER A 74 -32.63 -1.39 13.78
N GLY A 75 -33.57 -1.57 14.71
CA GLY A 75 -33.31 -2.09 16.06
C GLY A 75 -32.76 -3.51 16.06
N LEU A 76 -33.36 -4.43 15.27
CA LEU A 76 -32.89 -5.81 15.13
C LEU A 76 -31.46 -5.87 14.50
N LEU A 77 -31.16 -4.99 13.55
CA LEU A 77 -29.85 -4.88 12.99
C LEU A 77 -28.81 -4.45 14.03
N ARG A 78 -29.19 -3.45 14.83
CA ARG A 78 -28.36 -2.97 15.92
C ARG A 78 -28.11 -4.07 16.96
N LEU A 79 -29.18 -4.75 17.41
CA LEU A 79 -29.05 -5.90 18.31
C LEU A 79 -28.15 -7.00 17.74
N SER A 80 -28.28 -7.31 16.45
CA SER A 80 -27.40 -8.29 15.82
C SER A 80 -25.93 -7.90 15.87
N ARG A 81 -25.61 -6.61 15.70
CA ARG A 81 -24.24 -6.08 15.82
C ARG A 81 -23.73 -6.15 17.27
N ASP A 82 -24.58 -5.85 18.27
CA ASP A 82 -24.23 -6.00 19.68
C ASP A 82 -23.93 -7.47 20.03
N VAL A 83 -24.73 -8.41 19.57
CA VAL A 83 -24.48 -9.86 19.74
C VAL A 83 -23.15 -10.27 19.10
N VAL A 84 -22.86 -9.82 17.88
CA VAL A 84 -21.57 -10.10 17.22
C VAL A 84 -20.40 -9.49 18.02
N LYS A 85 -20.57 -8.27 18.54
CA LYS A 85 -19.56 -7.62 19.37
C LYS A 85 -19.27 -8.39 20.65
N CYS A 86 -20.32 -8.76 21.39
CA CYS A 86 -20.21 -9.60 22.58
C CYS A 86 -19.49 -10.91 22.28
N THR A 87 -19.83 -11.57 21.18
CA THR A 87 -19.17 -12.80 20.74
C THR A 87 -17.67 -12.59 20.43
N ARG A 88 -17.31 -11.55 19.69
CA ARG A 88 -15.90 -11.23 19.39
C ARG A 88 -15.11 -10.94 20.66
N VAL A 89 -15.68 -10.20 21.60
CA VAL A 89 -15.05 -9.90 22.90
C VAL A 89 -14.85 -11.17 23.72
N GLU A 90 -15.83 -12.07 23.79
CA GLU A 90 -15.74 -13.30 24.55
C GLU A 90 -14.79 -14.35 23.94
N LEU A 91 -14.55 -14.30 22.62
CA LEU A 91 -13.59 -15.18 21.94
C LEU A 91 -12.14 -14.82 22.19
N SER A 92 -11.85 -13.59 22.62
CA SER A 92 -10.49 -13.15 22.95
C SER A 92 -10.28 -13.00 24.44
N SER A 93 -9.24 -13.63 24.99
CA SER A 93 -8.86 -13.47 26.41
C SER A 93 -8.50 -12.02 26.74
N GLU A 94 -7.84 -11.33 25.81
CA GLU A 94 -7.44 -9.93 25.97
C GLU A 94 -8.63 -8.99 25.96
N LEU A 95 -9.52 -9.07 24.94
CA LEU A 95 -10.72 -8.23 24.87
C LEU A 95 -11.65 -8.46 26.06
N ARG A 96 -11.75 -9.71 26.53
CA ARG A 96 -12.51 -10.06 27.75
C ARG A 96 -11.87 -9.43 28.99
N SER A 97 -10.56 -9.40 29.08
CA SER A 97 -9.84 -8.74 30.16
C SER A 97 -10.06 -7.23 30.14
N MET A 98 -10.00 -6.60 28.95
CA MET A 98 -10.30 -5.18 28.76
C MET A 98 -11.73 -4.86 29.25
N LYS A 99 -12.74 -5.63 28.82
CA LYS A 99 -14.13 -5.43 29.25
C LYS A 99 -14.30 -5.56 30.77
N LYS A 100 -13.60 -6.52 31.40
CA LYS A 100 -13.66 -6.71 32.87
C LYS A 100 -13.02 -5.58 33.65
N ARG A 101 -11.94 -4.98 33.13
CA ARG A 101 -11.26 -3.83 33.77
C ARG A 101 -12.07 -2.55 33.68
N SER A 102 -12.98 -2.46 32.70
CA SER A 102 -13.67 -1.23 32.32
C SER A 102 -15.19 -1.45 32.21
N PRO A 103 -15.87 -1.79 33.32
CA PRO A 103 -17.31 -1.94 33.33
C PRO A 103 -18.01 -0.61 33.03
N GLU A 104 -19.15 -0.65 32.33
CA GLU A 104 -19.89 0.54 31.87
C GLU A 104 -20.30 1.47 33.02
N ASP A 105 -20.64 0.92 34.17
CA ASP A 105 -21.09 1.67 35.36
C ASP A 105 -20.03 2.64 35.91
N ASN A 106 -18.76 2.45 35.55
CA ASN A 106 -17.68 3.33 35.98
C ASN A 106 -17.48 4.56 35.08
N PHE A 107 -18.21 4.66 33.97
CA PHE A 107 -18.00 5.68 32.93
C PHE A 107 -19.27 6.47 32.62
N GLU A 108 -19.77 7.22 33.61
CA GLU A 108 -20.82 8.20 33.37
C GLU A 108 -20.27 9.39 32.56
N LEU A 109 -21.01 9.86 31.56
CA LEU A 109 -20.57 10.93 30.65
C LEU A 109 -20.06 12.18 31.35
N PRO A 110 -20.77 12.75 32.38
CA PRO A 110 -20.25 13.91 33.10
C PRO A 110 -18.96 13.63 33.88
N SER A 111 -18.78 12.40 34.38
CA SER A 111 -17.57 12.00 35.11
C SER A 111 -16.37 11.85 34.17
N ILE A 112 -16.57 11.36 32.94
CA ILE A 112 -15.52 11.31 31.91
C ILE A 112 -14.97 12.70 31.65
N ARG A 113 -15.85 13.66 31.37
CA ARG A 113 -15.44 15.07 31.11
C ARG A 113 -14.66 15.62 32.29
N ARG A 114 -15.19 15.49 33.49
CA ARG A 114 -14.54 16.03 34.70
C ARG A 114 -13.13 15.44 34.90
N ASN A 115 -12.97 14.13 34.78
CA ASN A 115 -11.67 13.48 34.97
C ASN A 115 -10.61 13.98 33.97
N LEU A 116 -10.99 14.21 32.72
CA LEU A 116 -10.07 14.72 31.69
C LEU A 116 -9.73 16.21 31.92
N GLU A 117 -10.71 17.04 32.32
CA GLU A 117 -10.50 18.43 32.65
C GLU A 117 -9.68 18.59 33.94
N ASP A 118 -9.93 17.75 34.95
CA ASP A 118 -9.18 17.74 36.21
C ASP A 118 -7.70 17.41 36.02
N TYR A 119 -7.39 16.52 35.06
CA TYR A 119 -5.99 16.21 34.69
C TYR A 119 -5.29 17.44 34.12
N VAL A 120 -5.87 18.14 33.15
CA VAL A 120 -5.30 19.36 32.55
C VAL A 120 -5.07 20.41 33.62
N SER A 121 -6.06 20.57 34.51
CA SER A 121 -5.98 21.52 35.65
C SER A 121 -4.87 21.12 36.63
N SER A 122 -4.74 19.84 36.95
CA SER A 122 -3.73 19.29 37.87
C SER A 122 -2.31 19.52 37.36
N ILE A 123 -2.09 19.25 36.05
CA ILE A 123 -0.78 19.52 35.42
C ILE A 123 -0.46 21.02 35.41
N ALA A 124 -1.42 21.87 35.07
CA ALA A 124 -1.23 23.32 35.04
C ALA A 124 -0.91 23.89 36.43
N MET A 125 -1.51 23.35 37.49
CA MET A 125 -1.34 23.81 38.86
C MET A 125 -0.21 23.11 39.65
N MET A 126 0.45 22.10 39.04
CA MET A 126 1.46 21.28 39.70
C MET A 126 2.60 22.11 40.33
N SER A 127 3.08 23.12 39.63
CA SER A 127 4.15 24.02 40.11
C SER A 127 3.75 24.83 41.35
N ILE A 128 2.44 25.07 41.55
CA ILE A 128 1.88 25.84 42.65
C ILE A 128 1.54 24.94 43.84
N THR A 129 0.99 23.76 43.57
CA THR A 129 0.50 22.83 44.60
C THR A 129 1.60 21.94 45.18
N GLY A 130 2.74 21.80 44.49
CA GLY A 130 3.79 20.88 44.86
C GLY A 130 3.40 19.39 44.75
N ALA A 131 2.37 19.09 43.93
CA ALA A 131 1.90 17.74 43.71
C ALA A 131 2.94 16.88 42.96
N ASP A 132 2.98 15.60 43.26
CA ASP A 132 3.91 14.66 42.61
C ASP A 132 3.46 14.37 41.15
N GLU A 133 4.23 14.89 40.19
CA GLU A 133 4.01 14.68 38.77
C GLU A 133 3.86 13.20 38.43
N LYS A 134 4.68 12.34 39.04
CA LYS A 134 4.66 10.90 38.80
C LYS A 134 3.32 10.29 39.17
N GLN A 135 2.76 10.67 40.31
CA GLN A 135 1.49 10.15 40.78
C GLN A 135 0.33 10.62 39.88
N ILE A 136 0.35 11.90 39.48
CA ILE A 136 -0.66 12.45 38.52
C ILE A 136 -0.64 11.69 37.21
N LEU A 137 0.53 11.49 36.63
CA LEU A 137 0.70 10.78 35.37
C LEU A 137 0.24 9.31 35.49
N ASP A 138 0.65 8.59 36.55
CA ASP A 138 0.26 7.19 36.73
C ASP A 138 -1.26 7.00 36.80
N GLN A 139 -1.93 7.85 37.60
CA GLN A 139 -3.39 7.82 37.74
C GLN A 139 -4.10 8.16 36.42
N HIS A 140 -3.59 9.14 35.70
CA HIS A 140 -4.18 9.58 34.45
C HIS A 140 -4.04 8.52 33.34
N PHE A 141 -2.84 7.99 33.17
CA PHE A 141 -2.60 6.96 32.14
C PHE A 141 -3.41 5.67 32.40
N ASP A 142 -3.55 5.27 33.68
CA ASP A 142 -4.41 4.15 34.06
C ASP A 142 -5.90 4.45 33.74
N TYR A 143 -6.33 5.70 33.97
CA TYR A 143 -7.68 6.12 33.62
C TYR A 143 -7.90 6.11 32.10
N ILE A 144 -6.97 6.65 31.31
CA ILE A 144 -7.05 6.66 29.84
C ILE A 144 -7.05 5.23 29.27
N GLU A 145 -6.21 4.33 29.82
CA GLU A 145 -6.23 2.91 29.40
C GLU A 145 -7.61 2.29 29.63
N ARG A 146 -8.20 2.50 30.79
CA ARG A 146 -9.55 1.97 31.12
C ARG A 146 -10.64 2.64 30.28
N LEU A 147 -10.56 3.93 30.01
CA LEU A 147 -11.52 4.62 29.14
C LEU A 147 -11.41 4.16 27.69
N PHE A 148 -10.19 3.93 27.21
CA PHE A 148 -9.93 3.31 25.89
C PHE A 148 -10.61 1.93 25.80
N ASP A 149 -10.37 1.07 26.79
CA ASP A 149 -10.94 -0.27 26.89
C ASP A 149 -12.48 -0.23 26.89
N TYR A 150 -13.08 0.70 27.66
CA TYR A 150 -14.52 0.95 27.70
C TYR A 150 -15.09 1.32 26.31
N ILE A 151 -14.46 2.23 25.58
CA ILE A 151 -14.90 2.65 24.25
C ILE A 151 -14.81 1.49 23.25
N VAL A 152 -13.71 0.71 23.30
CA VAL A 152 -13.49 -0.40 22.38
C VAL A 152 -14.46 -1.55 22.64
N THR A 153 -14.60 -1.99 23.89
CA THR A 153 -15.34 -3.20 24.26
C THR A 153 -16.78 -2.96 24.68
N GLY A 154 -17.17 -1.71 25.00
CA GLY A 154 -18.50 -1.32 25.41
C GLY A 154 -19.55 -1.48 24.30
N ARG A 155 -20.82 -1.34 24.64
CA ARG A 155 -21.96 -1.50 23.72
C ARG A 155 -21.95 -0.47 22.59
N LEU A 156 -22.82 -0.67 21.60
CA LEU A 156 -23.07 0.30 20.54
C LEU A 156 -23.59 1.61 21.14
N TRP A 157 -23.13 2.72 20.57
CA TRP A 157 -23.51 4.03 21.07
C TRP A 157 -24.95 4.41 20.69
N ASN A 158 -25.51 5.34 21.46
CA ASN A 158 -26.73 6.05 21.14
C ASN A 158 -26.42 7.50 20.79
N GLU A 159 -27.42 8.27 20.42
CA GLU A 159 -27.30 9.66 20.03
C GLU A 159 -26.65 10.54 21.13
N ALA A 160 -27.01 10.33 22.39
CA ALA A 160 -26.44 11.06 23.52
C ALA A 160 -24.94 10.82 23.69
N LYS A 161 -24.46 9.57 23.53
CA LYS A 161 -23.02 9.26 23.53
C LYS A 161 -22.31 9.86 22.31
N LYS A 162 -22.93 9.80 21.14
CA LYS A 162 -22.41 10.43 19.91
C LYS A 162 -22.17 11.94 20.12
N ASP A 163 -23.18 12.65 20.57
CA ASP A 163 -23.11 14.10 20.75
C ASP A 163 -22.07 14.47 21.82
N PHE A 164 -22.07 13.75 22.93
CA PHE A 164 -21.11 13.94 24.01
C PHE A 164 -19.65 13.76 23.55
N PHE A 165 -19.32 12.64 22.88
CA PHE A 165 -17.95 12.38 22.45
C PHE A 165 -17.54 13.27 21.28
N THR A 166 -18.47 13.67 20.42
CA THR A 166 -18.19 14.66 19.36
C THR A 166 -17.75 16.00 19.99
N GLU A 167 -18.51 16.51 20.94
CA GLU A 167 -18.18 17.76 21.63
C GLU A 167 -16.88 17.63 22.41
N LEU A 168 -16.72 16.58 23.21
CA LEU A 168 -15.55 16.37 24.06
C LEU A 168 -14.25 16.28 23.26
N LEU A 169 -14.22 15.44 22.19
CA LEU A 169 -13.01 15.17 21.41
C LEU A 169 -12.66 16.29 20.41
N SER A 170 -13.61 17.20 20.13
CA SER A 170 -13.34 18.41 19.35
C SER A 170 -12.98 19.60 20.23
N SER A 171 -13.09 19.46 21.56
CA SER A 171 -12.89 20.55 22.52
C SER A 171 -11.40 20.78 22.81
N PRO A 172 -10.94 22.05 22.91
CA PRO A 172 -9.58 22.37 23.33
C PRO A 172 -9.36 22.27 24.85
N VAL A 173 -10.36 21.85 25.61
CA VAL A 173 -10.31 21.81 27.09
C VAL A 173 -9.59 20.56 27.60
N ILE A 174 -9.57 19.47 26.81
CA ILE A 174 -8.88 18.23 27.15
C ILE A 174 -7.48 18.21 26.52
N ASP A 175 -6.60 17.35 27.04
CA ASP A 175 -5.26 17.17 26.46
C ASP A 175 -5.35 16.59 25.05
N ASN A 176 -4.52 17.11 24.13
CA ASN A 176 -4.52 16.66 22.73
C ASN A 176 -4.15 15.19 22.59
N ASN A 177 -3.23 14.66 23.40
CA ASN A 177 -2.86 13.25 23.34
C ASN A 177 -4.03 12.35 23.76
N ASP A 178 -4.81 12.79 24.77
CA ASP A 178 -6.02 12.08 25.20
C ASP A 178 -7.05 12.04 24.07
N ALA A 179 -7.31 13.19 23.43
CA ALA A 179 -8.23 13.26 22.30
C ALA A 179 -7.78 12.32 21.17
N LEU A 180 -6.49 12.31 20.82
CA LEU A 180 -5.92 11.42 19.80
C LEU A 180 -6.08 9.95 20.14
N VAL A 181 -5.81 9.57 21.39
CA VAL A 181 -5.97 8.18 21.87
C VAL A 181 -7.45 7.77 21.83
N LEU A 182 -8.35 8.64 22.29
CA LEU A 182 -9.77 8.34 22.34
C LEU A 182 -10.40 8.29 20.95
N VAL A 183 -9.98 9.12 19.99
CA VAL A 183 -10.36 8.99 18.56
C VAL A 183 -9.92 7.64 18.01
N SER A 184 -8.73 7.15 18.40
CA SER A 184 -8.30 5.80 18.02
C SER A 184 -9.15 4.70 18.69
N ALA A 185 -9.57 4.90 19.95
CA ALA A 185 -10.49 3.97 20.60
C ALA A 185 -11.84 3.86 19.86
N VAL A 186 -12.39 5.02 19.43
CA VAL A 186 -13.61 5.05 18.62
C VAL A 186 -13.40 4.31 17.30
N THR A 187 -12.28 4.58 16.61
CA THR A 187 -11.90 3.90 15.36
C THR A 187 -11.81 2.38 15.58
N MET A 188 -11.03 1.93 16.56
CA MET A 188 -10.86 0.50 16.83
C MET A 188 -12.15 -0.20 17.23
N SER A 189 -13.04 0.51 17.93
CA SER A 189 -14.38 0.00 18.25
C SER A 189 -15.23 -0.22 17.01
N THR A 190 -15.19 0.69 16.02
CA THR A 190 -15.93 0.53 14.75
C THR A 190 -15.33 -0.58 13.88
N LEU A 191 -14.02 -0.80 13.95
CA LEU A 191 -13.37 -1.92 13.27
C LEU A 191 -13.57 -3.24 14.01
N LEU A 192 -13.85 -3.22 15.31
CA LEU A 192 -14.32 -4.41 16.03
C LEU A 192 -15.72 -4.79 15.59
N VAL A 193 -16.67 -3.86 15.56
CA VAL A 193 -18.01 -4.02 14.98
C VAL A 193 -18.54 -2.65 14.53
N VAL A 194 -19.13 -2.60 13.35
CA VAL A 194 -19.70 -1.39 12.76
C VAL A 194 -20.74 -0.74 13.70
N ASP A 195 -20.51 0.52 14.04
CA ASP A 195 -21.37 1.34 14.89
C ASP A 195 -21.61 2.70 14.21
N GLU A 196 -22.79 2.94 13.72
CA GLU A 196 -23.13 4.13 12.93
C GLU A 196 -22.90 5.43 13.70
N TYR A 197 -23.27 5.46 14.98
CA TYR A 197 -23.07 6.66 15.80
C TYR A 197 -21.59 6.97 16.06
N LYS A 198 -20.73 5.95 16.16
CA LYS A 198 -19.29 6.13 16.26
C LYS A 198 -18.69 6.62 14.95
N ILE A 199 -19.18 6.13 13.80
CA ILE A 199 -18.77 6.61 12.48
C ILE A 199 -19.18 8.08 12.33
N GLU A 200 -20.43 8.45 12.67
CA GLU A 200 -20.88 9.84 12.68
C GLU A 200 -20.03 10.72 13.61
N THR A 201 -19.64 10.23 14.79
CA THR A 201 -18.73 10.92 15.68
C THR A 201 -17.40 11.24 15.00
N LEU A 202 -16.79 10.24 14.34
CA LEU A 202 -15.52 10.45 13.62
C LEU A 202 -15.67 11.44 12.45
N ILE A 203 -16.76 11.38 11.69
CA ILE A 203 -17.07 12.35 10.63
C ILE A 203 -17.21 13.77 11.21
N ASN A 204 -17.98 13.91 12.31
CA ASN A 204 -18.21 15.20 12.93
C ASN A 204 -16.91 15.79 13.52
N ILE A 205 -16.04 14.95 14.12
CA ILE A 205 -14.71 15.40 14.60
C ILE A 205 -13.85 15.85 13.41
N TYR A 206 -13.82 15.10 12.29
CA TYR A 206 -13.11 15.52 11.09
C TYR A 206 -13.56 16.89 10.59
N MET A 207 -14.86 17.20 10.68
CA MET A 207 -15.42 18.47 10.25
C MET A 207 -15.20 19.62 11.24
N SER A 208 -15.19 19.36 12.56
CA SER A 208 -15.25 20.39 13.60
C SER A 208 -13.94 20.60 14.34
N ALA A 209 -13.04 19.61 14.40
CA ALA A 209 -11.79 19.72 15.16
C ALA A 209 -10.86 20.76 14.54
N GLN A 210 -10.31 21.62 15.40
CA GLN A 210 -9.32 22.63 14.99
C GLN A 210 -7.90 22.07 14.95
N ASN A 211 -7.61 21.06 15.79
CA ASN A 211 -6.31 20.41 15.81
C ASN A 211 -6.20 19.46 14.60
N VAL A 212 -5.14 19.69 13.79
CA VAL A 212 -4.88 18.94 12.55
C VAL A 212 -4.70 17.45 12.83
N ASP A 213 -3.99 17.09 13.88
CA ASP A 213 -3.68 15.69 14.20
C ASP A 213 -4.95 14.91 14.54
N ILE A 214 -5.86 15.54 15.31
CA ILE A 214 -7.17 14.96 15.66
C ILE A 214 -8.03 14.82 14.41
N LYS A 215 -8.07 15.85 13.57
CA LYS A 215 -8.80 15.85 12.30
C LYS A 215 -8.33 14.70 11.38
N GLU A 216 -7.03 14.59 11.17
CA GLU A 216 -6.46 13.57 10.27
C GLU A 216 -6.64 12.14 10.81
N ARG A 217 -6.55 11.97 12.13
CA ARG A 217 -6.82 10.68 12.77
C ARG A 217 -8.30 10.28 12.65
N ALA A 218 -9.21 11.23 12.77
CA ALA A 218 -10.64 11.02 12.56
C ALA A 218 -10.96 10.69 11.09
N LEU A 219 -10.29 11.34 10.11
CA LEU A 219 -10.41 11.03 8.69
C LEU A 219 -10.10 9.56 8.41
N VAL A 220 -8.94 9.08 8.84
CA VAL A 220 -8.56 7.67 8.67
C VAL A 220 -9.59 6.76 9.34
N GLY A 221 -10.05 7.14 10.54
CA GLY A 221 -11.00 6.36 11.32
C GLY A 221 -12.34 6.14 10.63
N TRP A 222 -13.01 7.22 10.16
CA TRP A 222 -14.33 7.06 9.53
C TRP A 222 -14.24 6.41 8.15
N VAL A 223 -13.17 6.68 7.39
CA VAL A 223 -12.97 6.03 6.08
C VAL A 223 -12.80 4.52 6.23
N PHE A 224 -11.97 4.08 7.17
CA PHE A 224 -11.77 2.66 7.42
C PHE A 224 -13.03 1.97 7.98
N ALA A 225 -13.74 2.66 8.88
CA ALA A 225 -14.99 2.14 9.42
C ALA A 225 -16.05 1.96 8.33
N LEU A 226 -16.17 2.92 7.40
CA LEU A 226 -17.10 2.86 6.28
C LEU A 226 -16.72 1.75 5.28
N HIS A 227 -15.44 1.67 4.94
CA HIS A 227 -14.89 0.60 4.08
C HIS A 227 -15.20 -0.80 4.64
N CYS A 228 -14.95 -1.02 5.92
CA CYS A 228 -15.25 -2.29 6.58
C CYS A 228 -16.77 -2.55 6.73
N ALA A 229 -17.59 -1.49 6.78
CA ALA A 229 -19.04 -1.60 6.80
C ALA A 229 -19.65 -2.10 5.48
N GLY A 230 -18.94 -1.91 4.35
CA GLY A 230 -19.37 -2.37 3.03
C GLY A 230 -20.69 -1.77 2.55
N GLY A 231 -20.89 -0.45 2.75
CA GLY A 231 -22.01 0.30 2.20
C GLY A 231 -23.38 0.09 2.90
N THR A 232 -23.41 -0.52 4.08
CA THR A 232 -24.68 -0.87 4.81
C THR A 232 -25.31 0.26 5.62
N CYS A 233 -24.78 1.48 5.55
CA CYS A 233 -25.18 2.60 6.38
C CYS A 233 -25.72 3.75 5.53
N GLU A 234 -26.99 3.69 5.09
CA GLU A 234 -27.60 4.73 4.22
C GLU A 234 -27.43 6.16 4.77
N ARG A 235 -27.70 6.34 6.09
CA ARG A 235 -27.55 7.64 6.74
C ARG A 235 -26.13 8.19 6.69
N ILE A 236 -25.12 7.35 6.85
CA ILE A 236 -23.71 7.73 6.73
C ILE A 236 -23.38 8.06 5.28
N ASN A 237 -23.89 7.28 4.33
CA ASN A 237 -23.67 7.53 2.90
C ASN A 237 -24.19 8.91 2.48
N GLU A 238 -25.35 9.34 3.00
CA GLU A 238 -25.86 10.69 2.75
C GLU A 238 -24.91 11.78 3.27
N GLN A 239 -24.39 11.62 4.48
CA GLN A 239 -23.41 12.57 5.04
C GLN A 239 -22.11 12.60 4.21
N VAL A 240 -21.59 11.45 3.82
CA VAL A 240 -20.40 11.35 2.98
C VAL A 240 -20.63 11.99 1.61
N ASN A 241 -21.79 11.79 0.98
CA ASN A 241 -22.16 12.43 -0.28
C ASN A 241 -22.21 13.97 -0.18
N VAL A 242 -22.50 14.51 1.00
CA VAL A 242 -22.41 15.95 1.24
C VAL A 242 -20.95 16.39 1.38
N LEU A 243 -20.12 15.61 2.09
CA LEU A 243 -18.71 15.91 2.32
C LEU A 243 -17.87 15.94 1.04
N ILE A 244 -18.07 14.97 0.15
CA ILE A 244 -17.29 14.85 -1.10
C ILE A 244 -17.61 15.94 -2.14
N LYS A 245 -18.61 16.79 -1.90
CA LYS A 245 -18.81 18.04 -2.67
C LYS A 245 -17.72 19.08 -2.40
N ASN A 246 -16.98 18.93 -1.32
CA ASN A 246 -15.84 19.78 -0.98
C ASN A 246 -14.57 19.22 -1.62
N ASN A 247 -13.95 19.97 -2.52
CA ASN A 247 -12.73 19.57 -3.22
C ASN A 247 -11.57 19.21 -2.25
N GLN A 248 -11.44 19.92 -1.12
CA GLN A 248 -10.40 19.60 -0.14
C GLN A 248 -10.58 18.20 0.45
N VAL A 249 -11.82 17.80 0.73
CA VAL A 249 -12.12 16.44 1.20
C VAL A 249 -11.77 15.40 0.15
N VAL A 250 -12.04 15.68 -1.11
CA VAL A 250 -11.68 14.79 -2.24
C VAL A 250 -10.15 14.63 -2.35
N GLU A 251 -9.40 15.72 -2.19
CA GLU A 251 -7.93 15.69 -2.18
C GLU A 251 -7.38 14.90 -0.97
N ASP A 252 -7.94 15.13 0.22
CA ASP A 252 -7.56 14.40 1.44
C ASP A 252 -7.83 12.88 1.29
N LEU A 253 -8.97 12.50 0.69
CA LEU A 253 -9.31 11.11 0.41
C LEU A 253 -8.36 10.48 -0.63
N LEU A 254 -8.06 11.19 -1.71
CA LEU A 254 -7.11 10.73 -2.73
C LEU A 254 -5.74 10.44 -2.11
N GLU A 255 -5.25 11.39 -1.31
CA GLU A 255 -3.95 11.24 -0.65
C GLU A 255 -3.95 10.08 0.34
N LEU A 256 -5.00 9.94 1.14
CA LEU A 256 -5.18 8.79 2.04
C LEU A 256 -5.14 7.47 1.27
N GLN A 257 -5.85 7.34 0.14
CA GLN A 257 -5.83 6.14 -0.68
C GLN A 257 -4.42 5.81 -1.19
N MET A 258 -3.67 6.82 -1.65
CA MET A 258 -2.27 6.61 -2.06
C MET A 258 -1.39 6.17 -0.89
N GLN A 259 -1.55 6.76 0.29
CA GLN A 259 -0.80 6.38 1.49
C GLN A 259 -1.11 4.96 1.95
N ILE A 260 -2.37 4.50 1.81
CA ILE A 260 -2.76 3.12 2.08
C ILE A 260 -1.97 2.14 1.19
N PHE A 261 -1.83 2.44 -0.11
CA PHE A 261 -1.03 1.61 -1.01
C PHE A 261 0.45 1.57 -0.62
N TYR A 262 1.03 2.69 -0.22
CA TYR A 262 2.42 2.70 0.27
C TYR A 262 2.60 1.88 1.54
N CYS A 263 1.65 1.93 2.47
CA CYS A 263 1.68 1.08 3.67
C CYS A 263 1.59 -0.41 3.32
N ALA A 264 0.74 -0.79 2.37
CA ALA A 264 0.60 -2.18 1.95
C ALA A 264 1.87 -2.74 1.32
N GLU A 265 2.66 -1.92 0.65
CA GLU A 265 3.92 -2.31 0.03
C GLU A 265 5.10 -2.39 1.02
N ALA A 266 4.94 -1.97 2.28
CA ALA A 266 6.01 -1.89 3.26
C ALA A 266 6.77 -3.21 3.46
N GLU A 267 6.11 -4.36 3.37
CA GLU A 267 6.76 -5.67 3.44
C GLU A 267 7.64 -5.95 2.22
N LYS A 268 7.14 -5.63 1.01
CA LYS A 268 7.90 -5.77 -0.25
C LYS A 268 9.08 -4.80 -0.30
N ASP A 269 8.88 -3.58 0.16
CA ASP A 269 9.93 -2.57 0.28
C ASP A 269 11.02 -3.01 1.26
N THR A 270 10.64 -3.62 2.40
CA THR A 270 11.57 -4.20 3.35
C THR A 270 12.41 -5.31 2.71
N ASP A 271 11.78 -6.24 2.00
CA ASP A 271 12.47 -7.32 1.29
C ASP A 271 13.45 -6.78 0.25
N LYS A 272 13.04 -5.77 -0.50
CA LYS A 272 13.89 -5.09 -1.49
C LYS A 272 15.09 -4.42 -0.84
N ILE A 273 14.90 -3.69 0.25
CA ILE A 273 15.99 -3.06 1.01
C ILE A 273 16.96 -4.13 1.50
N GLN A 274 16.48 -5.22 2.07
CA GLN A 274 17.33 -6.28 2.61
C GLN A 274 18.11 -7.04 1.52
N ARG A 275 17.51 -7.28 0.36
CA ARG A 275 18.14 -8.09 -0.70
C ARG A 275 19.00 -7.28 -1.67
N GLU A 276 18.59 -6.05 -2.00
CA GLU A 276 19.23 -5.25 -3.06
C GLU A 276 20.10 -4.11 -2.54
N ILE A 277 19.74 -3.52 -1.39
CA ILE A 277 20.39 -2.30 -0.87
C ILE A 277 21.34 -2.62 0.28
N MET A 278 20.88 -3.41 1.26
CA MET A 278 21.68 -3.74 2.44
C MET A 278 23.00 -4.45 2.12
N PRO A 279 23.12 -5.38 1.14
CA PRO A 279 24.40 -5.98 0.81
C PRO A 279 25.47 -4.96 0.39
N GLY A 280 25.08 -3.90 -0.33
CA GLY A 280 26.00 -2.81 -0.70
C GLY A 280 26.53 -2.04 0.52
N ILE A 281 25.71 -1.87 1.55
CA ILE A 281 26.10 -1.20 2.79
C ILE A 281 26.96 -2.14 3.67
N VAL A 282 26.52 -3.41 3.83
CA VAL A 282 27.16 -4.37 4.74
C VAL A 282 28.51 -4.88 4.23
N ASN A 283 28.59 -5.19 2.93
CA ASN A 283 29.80 -5.75 2.33
C ASN A 283 30.95 -4.72 2.21
N ASN A 284 30.59 -3.44 2.08
CA ASN A 284 31.52 -2.33 1.89
C ASN A 284 31.80 -1.54 3.18
N SER A 285 31.10 -1.84 4.29
CA SER A 285 31.36 -1.20 5.57
C SER A 285 32.23 -2.08 6.46
N ASN A 286 33.30 -1.49 7.02
CA ASN A 286 34.08 -2.11 8.11
C ASN A 286 33.27 -2.21 9.43
N PHE A 287 31.95 -1.97 9.37
CA PHE A 287 31.06 -1.96 10.51
C PHE A 287 30.37 -3.33 10.66
N LYS A 288 30.37 -3.90 11.87
CA LYS A 288 29.54 -5.07 12.19
C LYS A 288 28.11 -4.61 12.43
N LEU A 289 27.17 -5.05 11.60
CA LEU A 289 25.73 -4.93 11.89
C LEU A 289 25.37 -5.90 13.00
N ASN A 290 25.09 -5.37 14.18
CA ASN A 290 24.47 -6.11 15.25
C ASN A 290 22.93 -6.00 15.13
N ARG A 291 22.22 -6.88 15.88
CA ARG A 291 20.74 -6.97 15.95
C ARG A 291 20.06 -5.63 16.26
N PHE A 292 20.81 -4.58 16.63
CA PHE A 292 20.34 -3.29 17.12
C PHE A 292 21.00 -2.07 16.43
N GLY A 293 21.87 -2.24 15.44
CA GLY A 293 22.51 -1.13 14.74
C GLY A 293 23.96 -1.40 14.27
N ILE A 294 24.61 -0.37 13.80
CA ILE A 294 25.97 -0.39 13.26
C ILE A 294 26.95 -0.13 14.42
N LEU A 295 27.87 -1.05 14.68
CA LEU A 295 29.00 -0.85 15.59
C LEU A 295 30.30 -0.96 14.81
N ASP A 296 31.24 -0.06 15.11
CA ASP A 296 32.57 -0.06 14.51
C ASP A 296 33.37 -1.32 14.90
N LYS A 297 34.16 -1.86 13.99
CA LYS A 297 35.09 -2.92 14.28
C LYS A 297 36.36 -2.29 14.88
N ASP A 298 36.65 -2.65 16.10
CA ASP A 298 37.85 -2.44 16.89
C ASP A 298 38.95 -1.57 16.29
N GLU A 299 39.44 -0.62 17.10
CA GLU A 299 40.47 0.39 16.79
C GLU A 299 41.84 -0.15 16.30
N ASP A 300 42.05 -1.46 16.23
CA ASP A 300 43.35 -2.05 15.89
C ASP A 300 43.68 -2.07 14.38
N ASN A 301 42.79 -1.65 13.49
CA ASN A 301 43.00 -1.70 12.02
C ASN A 301 43.07 -0.34 11.30
N MET A 302 43.34 0.72 12.03
CA MET A 302 43.46 2.07 11.40
C MET A 302 44.69 2.21 10.45
N ASN A 303 45.66 1.31 10.56
CA ASN A 303 46.84 1.29 9.68
C ASN A 303 46.64 0.55 8.34
N ASP A 304 45.59 -0.29 8.21
CA ASP A 304 45.30 -1.00 6.95
C ASP A 304 44.44 -0.15 5.97
N ILE A 305 43.75 0.87 6.48
CA ILE A 305 42.90 1.76 5.67
C ILE A 305 43.71 2.75 4.84
N LEU A 306 44.97 3.02 5.20
CA LEU A 306 45.84 3.94 4.50
C LEU A 306 46.63 3.31 3.31
N GLY A 307 46.42 2.01 3.04
CA GLY A 307 47.16 1.26 2.01
C GLY A 307 46.48 1.09 0.64
N SER A 308 45.17 1.31 0.51
CA SER A 308 44.44 1.10 -0.76
C SER A 308 43.37 2.17 -1.00
N SER A 309 43.80 3.31 -1.53
CA SER A 309 42.93 4.45 -1.81
C SER A 309 41.81 4.19 -2.85
N GLY A 310 41.94 3.14 -3.67
CA GLY A 310 40.97 2.84 -4.73
C GLY A 310 39.77 2.01 -4.30
N ASP A 311 39.90 1.16 -3.29
CA ASP A 311 38.81 0.29 -2.83
C ASP A 311 37.93 0.99 -1.76
N ALA A 312 38.51 1.88 -0.97
CA ALA A 312 37.78 2.70 0.01
C ALA A 312 36.86 3.73 -0.68
N ASP A 313 37.30 4.35 -1.76
CA ASP A 313 36.51 5.31 -2.54
C ASP A 313 35.31 4.62 -3.20
N LYS A 314 35.51 3.43 -3.78
CA LYS A 314 34.37 2.62 -4.33
C LYS A 314 33.38 2.17 -3.28
N ALA A 315 33.89 1.73 -2.12
CA ALA A 315 33.01 1.33 -1.00
C ALA A 315 32.15 2.50 -0.50
N MET A 316 32.75 3.70 -0.41
CA MET A 316 32.03 4.91 -0.01
C MET A 316 31.01 5.34 -1.07
N GLU A 317 31.33 5.26 -2.35
CA GLU A 317 30.42 5.52 -3.47
C GLU A 317 29.23 4.55 -3.49
N ASP A 318 29.45 3.27 -3.22
CA ASP A 318 28.38 2.26 -3.15
C ASP A 318 27.46 2.46 -1.94
N ILE A 319 28.01 2.88 -0.80
CA ILE A 319 27.24 3.26 0.40
C ILE A 319 26.40 4.51 0.09
N GLU A 320 26.99 5.52 -0.53
CA GLU A 320 26.30 6.77 -0.88
C GLU A 320 25.16 6.50 -1.87
N LYS A 321 25.37 5.72 -2.92
CA LYS A 321 24.34 5.27 -3.86
C LYS A 321 23.20 4.48 -3.17
N SER A 322 23.56 3.65 -2.21
CA SER A 322 22.59 2.87 -1.43
C SER A 322 21.72 3.76 -0.54
N MET A 323 22.35 4.74 0.13
CA MET A 323 21.66 5.74 0.94
C MET A 323 20.76 6.65 0.09
N GLU A 324 21.20 7.04 -1.10
CA GLU A 324 20.42 7.84 -2.04
C GLU A 324 19.16 7.08 -2.49
N LYS A 325 19.27 5.78 -2.80
CA LYS A 325 18.12 4.91 -3.12
C LYS A 325 17.12 4.85 -1.97
N ILE A 326 17.58 4.70 -0.73
CA ILE A 326 16.71 4.70 0.46
C ILE A 326 16.00 6.06 0.59
N LYS A 327 16.71 7.18 0.44
CA LYS A 327 16.11 8.52 0.46
C LYS A 327 15.07 8.72 -0.66
N GLU A 328 15.34 8.21 -1.85
CA GLU A 328 14.37 8.24 -2.95
C GLU A 328 13.11 7.41 -2.64
N MET A 329 13.26 6.22 -2.06
CA MET A 329 12.12 5.39 -1.64
C MET A 329 11.28 6.13 -0.60
N GLN A 330 11.92 6.75 0.40
CA GLN A 330 11.25 7.54 1.43
C GLN A 330 10.51 8.75 0.83
N LYS A 331 11.15 9.50 -0.08
CA LYS A 331 10.52 10.62 -0.79
C LYS A 331 9.30 10.19 -1.62
N LYS A 332 9.30 8.97 -2.13
CA LYS A 332 8.17 8.37 -2.86
C LYS A 332 7.07 7.85 -1.93
N GLY A 333 7.23 7.95 -0.61
CA GLY A 333 6.22 7.57 0.39
C GLY A 333 6.36 6.14 0.94
N ALA A 334 7.40 5.38 0.55
CA ALA A 334 7.65 4.04 1.05
C ALA A 334 7.89 4.00 2.57
N ASP A 335 7.36 2.98 3.23
CA ASP A 335 7.61 2.74 4.67
C ASP A 335 8.88 1.90 4.86
N ILE A 336 10.01 2.57 4.79
CA ILE A 336 11.35 1.94 4.88
C ILE A 336 11.69 1.41 6.28
N TYR A 337 10.91 1.77 7.31
CA TYR A 337 11.21 1.46 8.71
C TYR A 337 10.50 0.20 9.22
N PHE A 338 9.46 -0.27 8.54
CA PHE A 338 8.60 -1.38 8.97
C PHE A 338 9.39 -2.62 9.40
N GLY A 339 10.29 -3.12 8.57
CA GLY A 339 11.04 -4.35 8.82
C GLY A 339 11.99 -4.28 10.02
N GLY A 340 12.56 -3.08 10.27
CA GLY A 340 13.43 -2.83 11.42
C GLY A 340 12.68 -2.89 12.75
N PHE A 341 11.51 -2.29 12.82
CA PHE A 341 10.74 -2.17 14.06
C PHE A 341 9.77 -3.32 14.32
N ALA A 342 9.43 -4.14 13.33
CA ALA A 342 8.46 -5.24 13.49
C ALA A 342 8.82 -6.20 14.63
N LYS A 343 10.11 -6.54 14.81
CA LYS A 343 10.58 -7.42 15.87
C LYS A 343 10.51 -6.79 17.26
N MET A 344 10.59 -5.45 17.34
CA MET A 344 10.58 -4.69 18.60
C MET A 344 9.17 -4.53 19.19
N LYS A 345 8.12 -4.82 18.43
CA LYS A 345 6.72 -4.82 18.91
C LYS A 345 6.42 -5.93 19.94
N ARG A 346 7.39 -6.79 20.26
CA ARG A 346 7.28 -7.80 21.30
C ARG A 346 7.61 -7.29 22.70
N PHE A 347 8.01 -6.03 22.87
CA PHE A 347 8.18 -5.44 24.21
C PHE A 347 6.85 -5.46 24.97
N ALA A 348 6.94 -5.70 26.29
CA ALA A 348 5.77 -5.73 27.19
C ALA A 348 4.95 -4.41 27.14
N PHE A 349 5.58 -3.30 26.76
CA PHE A 349 4.95 -2.03 26.51
C PHE A 349 3.75 -2.13 25.56
N PHE A 350 3.81 -2.99 24.55
CA PHE A 350 2.74 -3.17 23.55
C PHE A 350 1.67 -4.19 23.95
N SER A 351 1.72 -4.73 25.19
CA SER A 351 0.65 -5.60 25.71
C SER A 351 -0.70 -4.89 25.79
N PRO A 352 -0.83 -3.70 26.40
CA PRO A 352 -2.06 -2.93 26.32
C PRO A 352 -2.28 -2.41 24.90
N MET A 353 -3.51 -2.56 24.39
CA MET A 353 -3.86 -2.12 23.03
C MET A 353 -3.70 -0.60 22.85
N VAL A 354 -3.99 0.20 23.86
CA VAL A 354 -3.87 1.66 23.84
C VAL A 354 -2.47 2.13 23.45
N ASN A 355 -1.41 1.42 23.87
CA ASN A 355 -0.02 1.80 23.62
C ASN A 355 0.42 1.65 22.14
N TRP A 356 -0.41 1.05 21.29
CA TRP A 356 -0.18 1.04 19.83
C TRP A 356 -0.58 2.35 19.17
N PHE A 357 -1.45 3.14 19.83
CA PHE A 357 -2.06 4.34 19.27
C PHE A 357 -1.74 5.61 20.07
N TYR A 358 -1.00 5.47 21.19
CA TYR A 358 -0.62 6.61 22.01
C TYR A 358 0.40 7.48 21.25
N PRO A 359 0.16 8.79 21.07
CA PRO A 359 1.17 9.70 20.54
C PRO A 359 2.46 9.62 21.34
N TYR A 360 3.61 9.73 20.68
CA TYR A 360 4.85 9.62 21.40
C TYR A 360 4.99 10.73 22.47
N TYR A 361 5.10 10.31 23.70
CA TYR A 361 5.25 11.18 24.86
C TYR A 361 6.39 10.68 25.74
N HIS A 362 7.45 11.49 25.85
CA HIS A 362 8.68 11.09 26.56
C HIS A 362 8.50 10.84 28.06
N LYS A 363 7.44 11.42 28.69
CA LYS A 363 7.09 11.18 30.10
C LYS A 363 6.09 10.02 30.29
N HIS A 364 5.78 9.26 29.25
CA HIS A 364 4.89 8.12 29.39
C HIS A 364 5.38 7.16 30.48
N PRO A 365 4.51 6.69 31.41
CA PRO A 365 4.91 5.83 32.54
C PRO A 365 5.72 4.59 32.10
N GLY A 366 5.40 4.01 30.95
CA GLY A 366 6.12 2.87 30.37
C GLY A 366 7.57 3.16 29.93
N LEU A 367 7.97 4.44 29.81
CA LEU A 367 9.33 4.86 29.46
C LEU A 367 10.19 5.27 30.68
N ARG A 368 9.67 5.25 31.91
CA ARG A 368 10.43 5.68 33.09
C ARG A 368 11.74 4.93 33.28
N SER A 369 11.68 3.59 33.20
CA SER A 369 12.89 2.78 33.33
C SER A 369 13.92 3.06 32.25
N VAL A 370 13.48 3.56 31.09
CA VAL A 370 14.33 4.01 29.99
C VAL A 370 14.96 5.36 30.32
N ALA A 371 14.14 6.32 30.77
CA ALA A 371 14.60 7.65 31.16
C ALA A 371 15.62 7.58 32.31
N ASP A 372 15.40 6.73 33.32
CA ASP A 372 16.33 6.50 34.43
C ASP A 372 17.68 5.94 33.95
N LYS A 373 17.68 5.09 32.93
CA LYS A 373 18.89 4.50 32.34
C LYS A 373 19.65 5.44 31.41
N MET A 374 18.97 6.40 30.79
CA MET A 374 19.51 7.32 29.78
C MET A 374 19.83 8.72 30.33
N SER A 375 20.04 8.88 31.63
CA SER A 375 20.38 10.17 32.28
C SER A 375 19.31 11.26 32.12
N GLY A 376 18.05 10.88 31.93
CA GLY A 376 16.91 11.77 31.98
C GLY A 376 16.01 11.75 30.74
N SER A 377 14.83 12.36 30.87
CA SER A 377 13.79 12.39 29.82
C SER A 377 14.11 13.34 28.66
N ARG A 378 15.06 14.28 28.82
CA ARG A 378 15.39 15.27 27.78
C ARG A 378 15.98 14.62 26.52
N LEU A 379 16.82 13.59 26.68
CA LEU A 379 17.37 12.85 25.55
C LEU A 379 16.27 12.11 24.77
N LEU A 380 15.29 11.55 25.46
CA LEU A 380 14.13 10.91 24.84
C LEU A 380 13.26 11.90 24.08
N GLU A 381 13.05 13.10 24.61
CA GLU A 381 12.27 14.15 23.96
C GLU A 381 12.93 14.61 22.66
N THR A 382 14.20 15.01 22.72
CA THR A 382 14.90 15.61 21.58
C THR A 382 15.31 14.59 20.54
N MET A 383 15.88 13.47 20.94
CA MET A 383 16.41 12.45 20.02
C MET A 383 15.30 11.62 19.39
N VAL A 384 14.40 11.06 20.20
CA VAL A 384 13.36 10.17 19.71
C VAL A 384 12.17 10.95 19.14
N GLY A 385 11.79 12.07 19.79
CA GLY A 385 10.68 12.90 19.36
C GLY A 385 10.81 13.40 17.93
N ASN A 386 12.02 13.79 17.51
CA ASN A 386 12.30 14.33 16.19
C ASN A 386 12.56 13.27 15.11
N CYS A 387 12.57 11.97 15.44
CA CYS A 387 12.72 10.91 14.44
C CYS A 387 11.51 10.84 13.49
N PRO A 388 11.74 10.53 12.20
CA PRO A 388 10.67 10.44 11.19
C PRO A 388 9.91 9.10 11.26
N PHE A 389 9.79 8.53 12.47
CA PHE A 389 9.09 7.27 12.72
C PHE A 389 7.63 7.51 13.11
N CYS A 390 6.76 6.53 12.89
CA CYS A 390 5.43 6.54 13.49
C CYS A 390 5.51 6.43 15.02
N ASN A 391 4.44 6.78 15.72
CA ASN A 391 4.48 6.88 17.18
C ASN A 391 4.85 5.56 17.85
N SER A 392 4.26 4.45 17.41
CA SER A 392 4.60 3.13 17.96
C SER A 392 6.05 2.71 17.71
N ASP A 393 6.67 3.14 16.59
CA ASP A 393 8.09 2.89 16.32
C ASP A 393 9.00 3.77 17.17
N LYS A 394 8.60 5.02 17.47
CA LYS A 394 9.32 5.87 18.44
C LYS A 394 9.40 5.22 19.81
N TYR A 395 8.31 4.63 20.31
CA TYR A 395 8.34 3.84 21.54
C TYR A 395 9.26 2.63 21.43
N SER A 396 9.19 1.90 20.32
CA SER A 396 10.08 0.75 20.08
C SER A 396 11.55 1.17 20.08
N PHE A 397 11.86 2.28 19.44
CA PHE A 397 13.22 2.83 19.39
C PHE A 397 13.72 3.25 20.77
N ALA A 398 12.91 4.00 21.53
CA ALA A 398 13.23 4.41 22.89
C ALA A 398 13.56 3.20 23.81
N LEU A 399 12.69 2.16 23.75
CA LEU A 399 12.87 0.94 24.55
C LEU A 399 14.14 0.16 24.14
N ALA A 400 14.47 0.10 22.85
CA ALA A 400 15.67 -0.56 22.37
C ALA A 400 16.93 0.22 22.73
N MET A 401 16.91 1.55 22.62
CA MET A 401 18.02 2.43 22.94
C MET A 401 18.46 2.29 24.39
N ALA A 402 17.54 2.06 25.33
CA ALA A 402 17.88 1.90 26.76
C ALA A 402 18.85 0.75 27.02
N SER A 403 18.77 -0.33 26.24
CA SER A 403 19.68 -1.48 26.37
C SER A 403 21.05 -1.22 25.73
N ILE A 404 21.08 -0.43 24.65
CA ILE A 404 22.31 -0.07 23.95
C ILE A 404 23.07 1.01 24.73
N TYR A 405 22.37 2.04 25.21
CA TYR A 405 22.98 3.18 25.93
C TYR A 405 23.81 2.76 27.14
N GLN A 406 23.39 1.71 27.86
CA GLN A 406 24.16 1.18 29.00
C GLN A 406 25.51 0.56 28.60
N GLN A 407 25.62 0.07 27.36
CA GLN A 407 26.83 -0.59 26.83
C GLN A 407 27.78 0.38 26.12
N LEU A 408 27.36 1.63 25.89
CA LEU A 408 28.18 2.63 25.23
C LEU A 408 29.29 3.16 26.16
N PRO A 409 30.50 3.44 25.65
CA PRO A 409 31.52 4.19 26.33
C PRO A 409 31.03 5.57 26.80
N ASP A 410 31.55 6.06 27.91
CA ASP A 410 31.08 7.34 28.50
C ASP A 410 31.35 8.53 27.56
N GLU A 411 32.38 8.48 26.74
CA GLU A 411 32.67 9.46 25.69
C GLU A 411 31.55 9.57 24.65
N LEU A 412 31.03 8.42 24.18
CA LEU A 412 29.90 8.38 23.25
C LEU A 412 28.59 8.80 23.92
N LYS A 413 28.40 8.49 25.20
CA LYS A 413 27.22 8.98 25.96
C LYS A 413 27.21 10.50 26.06
N ASN A 414 28.37 11.11 26.28
CA ASN A 414 28.55 12.56 26.33
C ASN A 414 28.29 13.22 24.95
N VAL A 415 28.75 12.61 23.87
CA VAL A 415 28.47 13.08 22.51
C VAL A 415 27.00 12.98 22.17
N LEU A 416 26.35 11.86 22.51
CA LEU A 416 24.88 11.68 22.35
C LEU A 416 24.05 12.64 23.21
N GLY A 417 24.62 13.14 24.32
CA GLY A 417 24.00 14.16 25.16
C GLY A 417 24.26 15.61 24.73
N SER A 418 25.13 15.85 23.73
CA SER A 418 25.49 17.20 23.29
C SER A 418 24.45 17.77 22.31
N GLU A 419 24.14 19.07 22.44
CA GLU A 419 23.19 19.78 21.56
C GLU A 419 23.63 19.85 20.08
N GLU A 420 24.91 19.64 19.79
CA GLU A 420 25.48 19.73 18.45
C GLU A 420 25.09 18.52 17.54
N MET A 421 24.96 17.31 18.11
CA MET A 421 24.51 16.13 17.35
C MET A 421 23.03 16.23 16.94
N PHE A 422 22.21 16.99 17.65
CA PHE A 422 20.77 17.12 17.38
C PHE A 422 20.42 18.15 16.30
N LYS A 423 21.41 18.90 15.81
CA LYS A 423 21.24 19.79 14.65
C LYS A 423 21.34 19.07 13.30
N ILE A 424 21.69 17.78 13.29
CA ILE A 424 21.57 16.98 12.07
C ILE A 424 20.07 16.84 11.78
N GLU A 425 19.65 17.38 10.65
CA GLU A 425 18.25 17.39 10.15
C GLU A 425 17.69 15.98 10.00
N MET A 426 17.36 15.31 11.09
CA MET A 426 16.55 14.08 11.07
C MET A 426 15.05 14.38 10.98
N THR A 427 14.68 15.65 11.10
CA THR A 427 13.29 16.09 11.00
C THR A 427 12.84 16.05 9.54
N ASP A 428 11.79 15.30 9.25
CA ASP A 428 11.11 15.39 7.95
C ASP A 428 10.63 16.85 7.79
N SER A 429 11.03 17.51 6.70
CA SER A 429 10.63 18.89 6.39
C SER A 429 9.11 19.08 6.34
N ASN A 430 8.37 17.99 6.24
CA ASN A 430 6.91 17.93 6.21
C ASN A 430 6.29 17.63 7.59
N ALA A 431 7.08 17.53 8.67
CA ALA A 431 6.56 17.30 10.01
C ALA A 431 5.52 18.38 10.37
N GLY A 432 4.33 17.97 10.84
CA GLY A 432 3.23 18.88 11.14
C GLY A 432 2.26 19.18 10.00
N THR A 433 2.53 18.71 8.77
CA THR A 433 1.53 18.79 7.69
C THR A 433 0.41 17.75 7.88
N PRO A 434 -0.83 18.03 7.41
CA PRO A 434 -1.94 17.07 7.47
C PRO A 434 -1.56 15.69 6.88
N SER A 435 -0.92 15.69 5.73
CA SER A 435 -0.42 14.50 5.05
C SER A 435 0.52 13.66 5.90
N TYR A 436 1.46 14.32 6.59
CA TYR A 436 2.42 13.65 7.49
C TYR A 436 1.71 13.01 8.68
N GLN A 437 0.81 13.74 9.33
CA GLN A 437 0.08 13.26 10.51
C GLN A 437 -0.82 12.06 10.15
N ARG A 438 -1.50 12.12 9.01
CA ARG A 438 -2.29 11.02 8.45
C ARG A 438 -1.44 9.78 8.21
N ARG A 439 -0.27 9.95 7.58
CA ARG A 439 0.67 8.85 7.30
C ARG A 439 1.17 8.19 8.59
N ILE A 440 1.56 8.96 9.60
CA ILE A 440 2.04 8.45 10.90
C ILE A 440 0.98 7.57 11.55
N TYR A 441 -0.26 8.03 11.62
CA TYR A 441 -1.35 7.25 12.22
C TYR A 441 -1.69 6.00 11.40
N LEU A 442 -1.69 6.13 10.08
CA LEU A 442 -1.91 5.01 9.18
C LEU A 442 -0.85 3.90 9.34
N GLN A 443 0.42 4.29 9.52
CA GLN A 443 1.51 3.36 9.81
C GLN A 443 1.34 2.68 11.17
N ASP A 444 0.89 3.40 12.22
CA ASP A 444 0.58 2.78 13.52
C ASP A 444 -0.54 1.73 13.40
N LEU A 445 -1.62 2.03 12.67
CA LEU A 445 -2.70 1.08 12.36
C LEU A 445 -2.19 -0.12 11.56
N PHE A 446 -1.40 0.09 10.52
CA PHE A 446 -0.84 -0.99 9.71
C PHE A 446 0.01 -1.95 10.56
N ARG A 447 0.88 -1.41 11.44
CA ARG A 447 1.68 -2.20 12.38
C ARG A 447 0.81 -3.02 13.33
N PHE A 448 -0.26 -2.42 13.86
CA PHE A 448 -1.21 -3.14 14.70
C PHE A 448 -1.84 -4.32 13.95
N TYR A 449 -2.35 -4.10 12.73
CA TYR A 449 -2.99 -5.16 11.96
C TYR A 449 -2.04 -6.28 11.52
N LYS A 450 -0.78 -5.97 11.28
CA LYS A 450 0.22 -6.96 10.87
C LYS A 450 0.85 -7.71 12.05
N LEU A 451 0.96 -7.10 13.22
CA LEU A 451 1.82 -7.60 14.30
C LEU A 451 1.06 -7.94 15.60
N ASN A 452 -0.14 -7.42 15.82
CA ASN A 452 -0.91 -7.67 17.02
C ASN A 452 -1.91 -8.83 16.83
N ALA A 453 -1.93 -9.76 17.80
CA ALA A 453 -2.84 -10.92 17.76
C ALA A 453 -4.33 -10.56 17.84
N LEU A 454 -4.67 -9.38 18.37
CA LEU A 454 -6.07 -8.89 18.45
C LEU A 454 -6.65 -8.55 17.07
N ALA A 455 -5.82 -8.22 16.09
CA ALA A 455 -6.24 -7.86 14.73
C ALA A 455 -7.14 -8.94 14.07
N LYS A 456 -6.95 -10.21 14.42
CA LYS A 456 -7.77 -11.32 13.89
C LYS A 456 -9.25 -11.27 14.29
N TYR A 457 -9.58 -10.53 15.38
CA TYR A 457 -10.97 -10.37 15.88
C TYR A 457 -11.64 -9.11 15.31
N MET A 458 -10.91 -8.29 14.57
CA MET A 458 -11.37 -7.03 13.98
C MET A 458 -11.48 -7.14 12.47
N ASP A 459 -12.31 -6.30 11.88
CA ASP A 459 -12.35 -6.16 10.43
C ASP A 459 -11.09 -5.41 9.97
N ASN A 460 -10.36 -5.99 9.01
CA ASN A 460 -9.05 -5.49 8.60
C ASN A 460 -9.16 -4.59 7.37
N PRO A 461 -8.91 -3.27 7.48
CA PRO A 461 -8.98 -2.35 6.34
C PRO A 461 -7.82 -2.53 5.34
N PHE A 462 -6.76 -3.26 5.73
CA PHE A 462 -5.63 -3.61 4.86
C PHE A 462 -5.74 -5.03 4.29
N LYS A 463 -6.95 -5.57 4.22
CA LYS A 463 -7.16 -6.95 3.74
C LYS A 463 -6.86 -7.02 2.24
N GLU A 464 -6.01 -7.97 1.88
CA GLU A 464 -5.78 -8.34 0.49
C GLU A 464 -6.82 -9.37 0.04
N GLU A 465 -7.39 -9.16 -1.14
CA GLU A 465 -8.24 -10.12 -1.84
C GLU A 465 -7.54 -10.53 -3.14
N ASN A 466 -7.30 -11.83 -3.31
CA ASN A 466 -6.51 -12.39 -4.43
C ASN A 466 -5.08 -11.80 -4.56
N GLY A 467 -4.46 -11.46 -3.41
CA GLY A 467 -3.12 -10.88 -3.38
C GLY A 467 -3.06 -9.38 -3.72
N LEU A 468 -4.21 -8.71 -3.81
CA LEU A 468 -4.34 -7.29 -4.10
C LEU A 468 -5.12 -6.59 -3.00
N MET A 469 -4.65 -5.42 -2.59
CA MET A 469 -5.35 -4.55 -1.67
C MET A 469 -6.03 -3.42 -2.46
N ARG A 470 -7.36 -3.49 -2.55
CA ARG A 470 -8.14 -2.52 -3.32
C ARG A 470 -8.24 -1.15 -2.65
N GLY A 471 -8.43 -1.12 -1.33
CA GLY A 471 -8.71 0.11 -0.59
C GLY A 471 -10.11 0.66 -0.83
N PHE A 472 -10.45 1.73 -0.12
CA PHE A 472 -11.81 2.25 -0.01
C PHE A 472 -12.32 2.98 -1.28
N PHE A 473 -11.44 3.47 -2.16
CA PHE A 473 -11.83 4.13 -3.41
C PHE A 473 -12.63 3.22 -4.34
N PHE A 474 -12.55 1.92 -4.13
CA PHE A 474 -13.30 0.91 -4.90
C PHE A 474 -14.64 0.52 -4.24
N ASP A 475 -15.01 1.15 -3.14
CA ASP A 475 -16.35 1.03 -2.57
C ASP A 475 -17.34 1.84 -3.43
N ASP A 476 -18.56 1.35 -3.61
CA ASP A 476 -19.56 1.92 -4.51
C ASP A 476 -19.80 3.42 -4.29
N ILE A 477 -19.77 3.87 -3.04
CA ILE A 477 -19.99 5.27 -2.67
C ILE A 477 -18.92 6.23 -3.25
N PHE A 478 -17.69 5.75 -3.43
CA PHE A 478 -16.59 6.55 -4.00
C PHE A 478 -16.39 6.24 -5.48
N LEU A 479 -16.52 4.95 -5.85
CA LEU A 479 -16.25 4.48 -7.20
C LEU A 479 -17.23 5.06 -8.23
N TYR A 480 -18.51 5.16 -7.88
CA TYR A 480 -19.56 5.64 -8.81
C TYR A 480 -19.99 7.09 -8.56
N CYS A 481 -19.23 7.84 -7.77
CA CYS A 481 -19.50 9.24 -7.48
C CYS A 481 -18.83 10.16 -8.51
N ASP A 482 -19.59 11.08 -9.10
CA ASP A 482 -19.10 12.02 -10.12
C ASP A 482 -18.16 13.07 -9.53
N GLU A 483 -18.40 13.51 -8.31
CA GLU A 483 -17.55 14.46 -7.59
C GLU A 483 -16.11 13.95 -7.39
N MET A 484 -15.91 12.63 -7.43
CA MET A 484 -14.60 11.99 -7.31
C MET A 484 -13.82 11.90 -8.64
N LEU A 485 -14.34 12.46 -9.76
CA LEU A 485 -13.74 12.30 -11.09
C LEU A 485 -12.25 12.72 -11.14
N SER A 486 -11.91 13.90 -10.62
CA SER A 486 -10.53 14.40 -10.61
C SER A 486 -9.58 13.50 -9.80
N ALA A 487 -10.07 12.97 -8.68
CA ALA A 487 -9.33 12.06 -7.85
C ALA A 487 -9.14 10.69 -8.53
N LYS A 488 -10.17 10.15 -9.18
CA LYS A 488 -10.09 8.90 -9.97
C LYS A 488 -9.06 9.02 -11.10
N GLN A 489 -9.04 10.13 -11.85
CA GLN A 489 -8.04 10.39 -12.89
C GLN A 489 -6.62 10.48 -12.32
N SER A 490 -6.45 11.10 -11.15
CA SER A 490 -5.16 11.20 -10.47
C SER A 490 -4.70 9.85 -9.95
N LEU A 491 -5.61 9.05 -9.43
CA LEU A 491 -5.34 7.68 -8.98
C LEU A 491 -4.98 6.77 -10.16
N ALA A 492 -5.64 6.91 -11.31
CA ALA A 492 -5.29 6.18 -12.54
C ALA A 492 -3.86 6.51 -13.02
N LYS A 493 -3.45 7.78 -12.97
CA LYS A 493 -2.06 8.18 -13.26
C LYS A 493 -1.07 7.55 -12.29
N PHE A 494 -1.42 7.49 -11.01
CA PHE A 494 -0.60 6.87 -9.99
C PHE A 494 -0.38 5.38 -10.26
N PHE A 495 -1.43 4.62 -10.56
CA PHE A 495 -1.34 3.20 -10.91
C PHE A 495 -0.52 2.94 -12.18
N MET A 496 -0.77 3.71 -13.25
CA MET A 496 0.01 3.60 -14.48
C MET A 496 1.50 3.84 -14.26
N LYS A 497 1.86 4.81 -13.41
CA LYS A 497 3.26 5.11 -13.09
C LYS A 497 3.93 3.97 -12.30
N LYS A 498 3.18 3.35 -11.38
CA LYS A 498 3.69 2.23 -10.58
C LYS A 498 3.67 0.88 -11.32
N ARG A 499 2.96 0.79 -12.44
CA ARG A 499 2.72 -0.44 -13.23
C ARG A 499 2.19 -1.59 -12.37
N GLN A 500 1.39 -1.25 -11.37
CA GLN A 500 0.76 -2.16 -10.42
C GLN A 500 -0.75 -2.10 -10.56
N CYS A 501 -1.46 -3.14 -10.10
CA CYS A 501 -2.92 -3.14 -9.99
C CYS A 501 -3.66 -2.99 -11.33
N SER A 502 -3.37 -3.87 -12.29
CA SER A 502 -4.01 -3.82 -13.62
C SER A 502 -5.54 -4.02 -13.58
N GLU A 503 -6.05 -4.84 -12.64
CA GLU A 503 -7.49 -5.06 -12.47
C GLU A 503 -8.18 -3.85 -11.86
N GLU A 504 -7.59 -3.25 -10.82
CA GLU A 504 -8.11 -2.05 -10.17
C GLU A 504 -8.15 -0.87 -11.14
N LEU A 505 -7.14 -0.75 -11.99
CA LEU A 505 -7.10 0.29 -13.01
C LEU A 505 -8.22 0.11 -14.04
N GLY A 506 -8.54 -1.13 -14.41
CA GLY A 506 -9.70 -1.45 -15.25
C GLY A 506 -11.02 -1.02 -14.61
N LEU A 507 -11.27 -1.42 -13.36
CA LEU A 507 -12.46 -1.04 -12.60
C LEU A 507 -12.60 0.49 -12.49
N LEU A 508 -11.47 1.17 -12.26
CA LEU A 508 -11.45 2.62 -12.15
C LEU A 508 -11.85 3.27 -13.49
N PHE A 509 -11.29 2.81 -14.61
CA PHE A 509 -11.67 3.32 -15.93
C PHE A 509 -13.12 3.01 -16.31
N ASP A 510 -13.67 1.87 -15.86
CA ASP A 510 -15.07 1.50 -16.11
C ASP A 510 -16.06 2.35 -15.28
N SER A 511 -15.60 2.99 -14.21
CA SER A 511 -16.45 3.76 -13.28
C SER A 511 -16.75 5.20 -13.73
N TYR A 512 -16.12 5.71 -14.78
CA TYR A 512 -16.35 7.07 -15.27
C TYR A 512 -16.10 7.19 -16.77
N GLU A 513 -16.69 8.18 -17.41
CA GLU A 513 -16.40 8.57 -18.77
C GLU A 513 -15.65 9.92 -18.78
N SER A 514 -14.71 10.08 -19.70
CA SER A 514 -13.93 11.30 -19.83
C SER A 514 -13.56 11.58 -21.29
N ASN A 515 -13.72 12.83 -21.69
CA ASN A 515 -13.29 13.33 -23.00
C ASN A 515 -11.90 13.99 -22.95
N ASP A 516 -11.26 14.02 -21.77
CA ASP A 516 -9.92 14.60 -21.63
C ASP A 516 -8.88 13.75 -22.39
N ILE A 517 -8.07 14.42 -23.20
CA ILE A 517 -7.01 13.81 -24.02
C ILE A 517 -6.05 12.99 -23.14
N LYS A 518 -5.69 13.50 -21.97
CA LYS A 518 -4.77 12.81 -21.04
C LYS A 518 -5.37 11.52 -20.51
N ASP A 519 -6.67 11.52 -20.25
CA ASP A 519 -7.36 10.34 -19.76
C ASP A 519 -7.53 9.28 -20.86
N LYS A 520 -7.92 9.71 -22.08
CA LYS A 520 -7.95 8.83 -23.26
C LYS A 520 -6.58 8.17 -23.51
N LEU A 521 -5.48 8.93 -23.37
CA LEU A 521 -4.11 8.40 -23.47
C LEU A 521 -3.79 7.35 -22.39
N LEU A 522 -4.20 7.60 -21.14
CA LEU A 522 -3.99 6.65 -20.05
C LEU A 522 -4.77 5.35 -20.28
N ARG A 523 -6.04 5.44 -20.71
CA ARG A 523 -6.89 4.28 -21.02
C ARG A 523 -6.32 3.47 -22.17
N ALA A 524 -5.92 4.12 -23.26
CA ALA A 524 -5.29 3.46 -24.40
C ALA A 524 -3.97 2.79 -23.99
N GLY A 525 -3.15 3.45 -23.16
CA GLY A 525 -1.93 2.88 -22.59
C GLY A 525 -2.17 1.65 -21.73
N TYR A 526 -3.21 1.68 -20.91
CA TYR A 526 -3.63 0.53 -20.09
C TYR A 526 -4.05 -0.67 -20.94
N LEU A 527 -4.91 -0.44 -21.95
CA LEU A 527 -5.38 -1.49 -22.84
C LEU A 527 -4.23 -2.13 -23.64
N LEU A 528 -3.27 -1.30 -24.08
CA LEU A 528 -2.06 -1.78 -24.74
C LEU A 528 -1.17 -2.62 -23.79
N GLN A 529 -1.03 -2.20 -22.54
CA GLN A 529 -0.23 -2.92 -21.54
C GLN A 529 -0.84 -4.27 -21.16
N LYS A 530 -2.19 -4.37 -21.16
CA LYS A 530 -2.91 -5.62 -20.89
C LYS A 530 -2.62 -6.70 -21.94
N GLY A 531 -2.28 -6.30 -23.17
CA GLY A 531 -1.79 -7.19 -24.22
C GLY A 531 -2.88 -8.06 -24.87
N GLU A 532 -4.14 -7.94 -24.49
CA GLU A 532 -5.24 -8.66 -25.12
C GLU A 532 -5.52 -8.11 -26.52
N LYS A 533 -5.64 -8.97 -27.51
CA LYS A 533 -5.86 -8.56 -28.92
C LYS A 533 -7.06 -7.62 -29.11
N THR A 534 -8.14 -7.84 -28.39
CA THR A 534 -9.32 -6.96 -28.36
C THR A 534 -8.99 -5.59 -27.76
N GLY A 535 -8.25 -5.57 -26.63
CA GLY A 535 -7.79 -4.35 -25.97
C GLY A 535 -6.84 -3.56 -26.85
N ILE A 536 -5.90 -4.21 -27.55
CA ILE A 536 -4.98 -3.53 -28.48
C ILE A 536 -5.74 -2.89 -29.65
N ASN A 537 -6.76 -3.55 -30.19
CA ASN A 537 -7.59 -2.95 -31.24
C ASN A 537 -8.36 -1.73 -30.74
N THR A 538 -8.92 -1.80 -29.54
CA THR A 538 -9.59 -0.65 -28.91
C THR A 538 -8.62 0.50 -28.66
N ALA A 539 -7.42 0.20 -28.14
CA ALA A 539 -6.35 1.20 -27.94
C ALA A 539 -5.96 1.85 -29.27
N LEU A 540 -5.82 1.06 -30.33
CA LEU A 540 -5.51 1.57 -31.67
C LEU A 540 -6.59 2.54 -32.18
N MET A 541 -7.87 2.24 -31.96
CA MET A 541 -8.97 3.14 -32.33
C MET A 541 -8.88 4.46 -31.53
N MET A 542 -8.65 4.37 -30.23
CA MET A 542 -8.51 5.57 -29.38
C MET A 542 -7.31 6.45 -29.79
N TYR A 543 -6.15 5.84 -30.08
CA TYR A 543 -4.98 6.59 -30.56
C TYR A 543 -5.21 7.21 -31.95
N ARG A 544 -5.94 6.52 -32.86
CA ARG A 544 -6.31 7.07 -34.17
C ARG A 544 -7.27 8.24 -34.06
N GLU A 545 -8.26 8.17 -33.16
CA GLU A 545 -9.16 9.31 -32.88
C GLU A 545 -8.35 10.53 -32.42
N LEU A 546 -7.47 10.34 -31.42
CA LEU A 546 -6.63 11.43 -30.91
C LEU A 546 -5.73 12.03 -31.99
N TYR A 547 -5.17 11.20 -32.84
CA TYR A 547 -4.34 11.68 -33.97
C TYR A 547 -5.16 12.47 -34.98
N ASN A 548 -6.37 12.02 -35.33
CA ASN A 548 -7.28 12.68 -36.26
C ASN A 548 -7.87 13.99 -35.71
N GLU A 549 -8.03 14.07 -34.37
CA GLU A 549 -8.44 15.30 -33.68
C GLU A 549 -7.32 16.38 -33.64
N GLY A 550 -6.16 16.07 -34.21
CA GLY A 550 -5.01 16.99 -34.26
C GLY A 550 -4.12 16.90 -33.00
N SER A 551 -4.31 15.92 -32.16
CA SER A 551 -3.43 15.67 -31.03
C SER A 551 -2.12 15.00 -31.50
N ASP A 552 -1.27 15.82 -32.11
CA ASP A 552 0.02 15.40 -32.64
C ASP A 552 1.08 15.34 -31.54
N ILE A 553 0.82 14.53 -30.53
CA ILE A 553 1.68 14.35 -29.36
C ILE A 553 2.51 13.06 -29.56
N ASP A 554 3.77 13.08 -29.21
CA ASP A 554 4.68 11.92 -29.33
C ASP A 554 4.12 10.67 -28.66
N ALA A 555 3.40 10.82 -27.55
CA ALA A 555 2.73 9.71 -26.87
C ALA A 555 1.69 9.00 -27.73
N VAL A 556 0.95 9.75 -28.60
CA VAL A 556 -0.02 9.19 -29.54
C VAL A 556 0.71 8.41 -30.63
N LEU A 557 1.75 9.00 -31.23
CA LEU A 557 2.55 8.35 -32.26
C LEU A 557 3.24 7.07 -31.74
N MET A 558 3.79 7.12 -30.51
CA MET A 558 4.36 5.93 -29.84
C MET A 558 3.29 4.87 -29.59
N GLY A 559 2.08 5.26 -29.17
CA GLY A 559 0.95 4.35 -28.97
C GLY A 559 0.52 3.68 -30.25
N LEU A 560 0.37 4.45 -31.35
CA LEU A 560 0.04 3.95 -32.68
C LEU A 560 1.10 2.95 -33.17
N THR A 561 2.38 3.31 -33.08
CA THR A 561 3.50 2.44 -33.48
C THR A 561 3.44 1.10 -32.72
N LYS A 562 3.27 1.14 -31.41
CA LYS A 562 3.22 -0.08 -30.58
C LYS A 562 1.98 -0.94 -30.87
N CYS A 563 0.79 -0.33 -30.96
CA CYS A 563 -0.44 -1.08 -31.26
C CYS A 563 -0.34 -1.78 -32.62
N LEU A 564 0.14 -1.05 -33.64
CA LEU A 564 0.30 -1.56 -34.99
C LEU A 564 1.36 -2.66 -35.05
N SER A 565 2.46 -2.52 -34.34
CA SER A 565 3.49 -3.55 -34.20
C SER A 565 2.95 -4.84 -33.58
N HIS A 566 2.13 -4.74 -32.50
CA HIS A 566 1.47 -5.91 -31.91
C HIS A 566 0.40 -6.58 -32.79
N LEU A 567 -0.08 -5.87 -33.80
CA LEU A 567 -1.03 -6.37 -34.78
C LEU A 567 -0.38 -6.77 -36.11
N ASP A 568 0.96 -6.84 -36.15
CA ASP A 568 1.78 -7.18 -37.32
C ASP A 568 1.61 -6.27 -38.54
N LYS A 569 1.11 -5.02 -38.30
CA LYS A 569 0.94 -3.99 -39.33
C LYS A 569 2.18 -3.09 -39.40
N TYR A 570 3.31 -3.67 -39.71
CA TYR A 570 4.63 -3.03 -39.63
C TYR A 570 4.78 -1.83 -40.59
N GLU A 571 4.23 -1.93 -41.82
CA GLU A 571 4.27 -0.86 -42.81
C GLU A 571 3.62 0.45 -42.31
N GLU A 572 2.47 0.31 -41.62
CA GLU A 572 1.77 1.45 -41.03
C GLU A 572 2.51 1.96 -39.78
N ALA A 573 3.03 1.04 -38.94
CA ALA A 573 3.83 1.38 -37.77
C ALA A 573 5.11 2.15 -38.13
N CYS A 574 5.76 1.76 -39.24
CA CYS A 574 6.96 2.43 -39.74
C CYS A 574 6.71 3.91 -40.03
N LYS A 575 5.57 4.30 -40.62
CA LYS A 575 5.23 5.72 -40.90
C LYS A 575 5.22 6.57 -39.61
N TYR A 576 4.60 6.06 -38.54
CA TYR A 576 4.51 6.82 -37.28
C TYR A 576 5.85 6.85 -36.54
N SER A 577 6.64 5.78 -36.62
CA SER A 577 7.98 5.75 -36.03
C SER A 577 8.96 6.65 -36.77
N GLU A 578 8.81 6.82 -38.12
CA GLU A 578 9.59 7.76 -38.92
C GLU A 578 9.36 9.21 -38.48
N ILE A 579 8.09 9.61 -38.32
CA ILE A 579 7.74 10.95 -37.83
C ILE A 579 8.41 11.22 -36.45
N LEU A 580 8.40 10.24 -35.55
CA LEU A 580 9.06 10.36 -34.23
C LEU A 580 10.59 10.50 -34.36
N ALA A 581 11.21 9.73 -35.24
CA ALA A 581 12.64 9.77 -35.47
C ALA A 581 13.09 11.11 -36.11
N GLU A 582 12.29 11.67 -37.02
CA GLU A 582 12.52 12.98 -37.62
C GLU A 582 12.37 14.12 -36.60
N ARG A 583 11.39 14.05 -35.71
CA ARG A 583 11.21 15.05 -34.63
C ARG A 583 12.32 15.05 -33.60
N HIS A 584 12.85 13.88 -33.32
CA HIS A 584 13.83 13.66 -32.27
C HIS A 584 15.08 12.96 -32.83
N PRO A 585 15.85 13.61 -33.71
CA PRO A 585 16.98 13.00 -34.43
C PRO A 585 18.14 12.56 -33.52
N ASP A 586 18.17 13.00 -32.27
CA ASP A 586 19.17 12.64 -31.26
C ASP A 586 18.65 11.72 -30.15
N ALA A 587 17.35 11.36 -30.21
CA ALA A 587 16.76 10.48 -29.21
C ALA A 587 16.97 9.01 -29.58
N LYS A 588 17.94 8.37 -28.92
CA LYS A 588 18.31 6.95 -29.09
C LYS A 588 17.10 6.04 -29.21
N ASN A 589 16.13 6.16 -28.31
CA ASN A 589 14.99 5.23 -28.23
C ASN A 589 14.04 5.37 -29.45
N HIS A 590 13.83 6.58 -29.99
CA HIS A 590 12.98 6.79 -31.17
C HIS A 590 13.66 6.26 -32.42
N LEU A 591 14.97 6.54 -32.57
CA LEU A 591 15.79 6.04 -33.68
C LEU A 591 15.87 4.50 -33.68
N LEU A 592 16.09 3.89 -32.51
CA LEU A 592 16.14 2.44 -32.37
C LEU A 592 14.79 1.79 -32.70
N ASN A 593 13.69 2.35 -32.20
CA ASN A 593 12.34 1.84 -32.51
C ASN A 593 12.04 1.94 -34.02
N HIS A 594 12.42 3.04 -34.67
CA HIS A 594 12.23 3.18 -36.10
C HIS A 594 13.11 2.16 -36.89
N ALA A 595 14.35 1.97 -36.48
CA ALA A 595 15.20 0.94 -37.09
C ALA A 595 14.61 -0.47 -36.95
N VAL A 596 14.03 -0.81 -35.80
CA VAL A 596 13.33 -2.09 -35.59
C VAL A 596 12.11 -2.21 -36.50
N MET A 597 11.33 -1.14 -36.67
CA MET A 597 10.19 -1.17 -37.62
C MET A 597 10.65 -1.36 -39.07
N LEU A 598 11.74 -0.72 -39.49
CA LEU A 598 12.35 -0.93 -40.81
C LEU A 598 12.81 -2.39 -41.01
N ILE A 599 13.43 -2.98 -39.99
CA ILE A 599 13.81 -4.42 -40.00
C ILE A 599 12.58 -5.29 -40.23
N LYS A 600 11.48 -5.07 -39.49
CA LYS A 600 10.23 -5.83 -39.63
C LYS A 600 9.54 -5.61 -40.97
N CYS A 601 9.82 -4.51 -41.68
CA CYS A 601 9.37 -4.24 -43.05
C CYS A 601 10.37 -4.73 -44.14
N ASN A 602 11.39 -5.54 -43.77
CA ASN A 602 12.46 -6.01 -44.68
C ASN A 602 13.26 -4.88 -45.34
N ARG A 603 13.33 -3.69 -44.72
CA ARG A 603 14.11 -2.53 -45.17
C ARG A 603 15.45 -2.43 -44.42
N ALA A 604 16.20 -3.53 -44.39
CA ALA A 604 17.42 -3.67 -43.58
C ALA A 604 18.52 -2.62 -43.93
N SER A 605 18.67 -2.24 -45.21
CA SER A 605 19.66 -1.25 -45.62
C SER A 605 19.41 0.14 -45.01
N GLU A 606 18.20 0.54 -44.87
CA GLU A 606 17.83 1.83 -44.22
C GLU A 606 18.01 1.77 -42.71
N ALA A 607 17.62 0.64 -42.10
CA ALA A 607 17.84 0.39 -40.69
C ALA A 607 19.33 0.41 -40.31
N ASN A 608 20.20 -0.17 -41.16
CA ASN A 608 21.63 -0.21 -40.94
C ASN A 608 22.26 1.17 -40.78
N ASN A 609 21.83 2.16 -41.58
CA ASN A 609 22.38 3.53 -41.48
C ASN A 609 22.12 4.14 -40.08
N ILE A 610 20.92 3.90 -39.54
CA ILE A 610 20.57 4.36 -38.21
C ILE A 610 21.32 3.57 -37.14
N LEU A 611 21.38 2.25 -37.27
CA LEU A 611 22.01 1.37 -36.28
C LEU A 611 23.51 1.51 -36.20
N PHE A 612 24.21 1.78 -37.30
CA PHE A 612 25.67 2.09 -37.29
C PHE A 612 25.96 3.39 -36.55
N ARG A 613 25.12 4.44 -36.77
CA ARG A 613 25.22 5.67 -36.00
C ARG A 613 25.02 5.42 -34.51
N LEU A 614 23.94 4.70 -34.15
CA LEU A 614 23.66 4.36 -32.75
C LEU A 614 24.74 3.50 -32.12
N ASN A 615 25.30 2.53 -32.85
CA ASN A 615 26.40 1.71 -32.32
C ASN A 615 27.71 2.53 -32.12
N TYR A 616 27.92 3.57 -32.93
CA TYR A 616 29.07 4.50 -32.73
C TYR A 616 28.86 5.35 -31.49
N GLU A 617 27.66 5.91 -31.29
CA GLU A 617 27.32 6.75 -30.13
C GLU A 617 27.17 5.94 -28.83
N TYR A 618 26.66 4.70 -28.92
CA TYR A 618 26.36 3.81 -27.79
C TYR A 618 26.88 2.39 -28.01
N PRO A 619 28.19 2.18 -27.99
CA PRO A 619 28.86 0.94 -28.46
C PRO A 619 28.54 -0.28 -27.56
N GLU A 620 28.13 -0.07 -26.31
CA GLU A 620 27.82 -1.14 -25.35
C GLU A 620 26.33 -1.31 -25.12
N ASP A 621 25.46 -0.54 -25.81
CA ASP A 621 24.02 -0.67 -25.63
C ASP A 621 23.52 -1.98 -26.23
N ARG A 622 23.04 -2.87 -25.38
CA ARG A 622 22.61 -4.22 -25.76
C ARG A 622 21.46 -4.23 -26.76
N ASN A 623 20.53 -3.28 -26.69
CA ASN A 623 19.39 -3.23 -27.61
C ASN A 623 19.85 -2.77 -29.01
N VAL A 624 20.81 -1.87 -29.06
CA VAL A 624 21.45 -1.45 -30.32
C VAL A 624 22.23 -2.61 -30.94
N LEU A 625 23.05 -3.31 -30.13
CA LEU A 625 23.82 -4.47 -30.60
C LEU A 625 22.90 -5.58 -31.11
N ARG A 626 21.80 -5.86 -30.43
CA ARG A 626 20.82 -6.88 -30.82
C ARG A 626 20.15 -6.53 -32.15
N ALA A 627 19.71 -5.30 -32.33
CA ALA A 627 19.09 -4.84 -33.57
C ALA A 627 20.09 -4.81 -34.73
N LEU A 628 21.30 -4.35 -34.50
CA LEU A 628 22.37 -4.28 -35.51
C LEU A 628 22.80 -5.68 -35.98
N SER A 629 23.01 -6.61 -35.04
CA SER A 629 23.41 -7.97 -35.39
C SER A 629 22.35 -8.67 -36.26
N TRP A 630 21.07 -8.53 -35.90
CA TRP A 630 19.97 -9.08 -36.69
C TRP A 630 19.86 -8.42 -38.09
N CYS A 631 20.00 -7.08 -38.14
CA CYS A 631 19.96 -6.34 -39.39
C CYS A 631 21.09 -6.73 -40.33
N LEU A 632 22.33 -6.96 -39.82
CA LEU A 632 23.45 -7.46 -40.59
C LEU A 632 23.20 -8.88 -41.13
N LEU A 633 22.52 -9.71 -40.34
CA LEU A 633 22.16 -11.06 -40.77
C LEU A 633 21.18 -11.02 -41.95
N MET A 634 20.19 -10.10 -41.94
CA MET A 634 19.26 -9.88 -43.04
C MET A 634 19.92 -9.36 -44.33
N GLU A 635 21.11 -8.77 -44.24
CA GLU A 635 21.89 -8.29 -45.39
C GLU A 635 22.95 -9.30 -45.82
N ASP A 636 22.88 -10.55 -45.41
CA ASP A 636 23.88 -11.60 -45.70
C ASP A 636 25.32 -11.31 -45.22
N LYS A 637 25.47 -10.37 -44.27
CA LYS A 637 26.77 -9.98 -43.66
C LYS A 637 27.05 -10.87 -42.44
N ASN A 638 27.02 -12.20 -42.62
CA ASN A 638 27.02 -13.18 -41.56
C ASN A 638 28.24 -13.05 -40.60
N GLU A 639 29.44 -12.86 -41.11
CA GLU A 639 30.67 -12.71 -40.31
C GLU A 639 30.55 -11.52 -39.34
N LYS A 640 30.12 -10.35 -39.85
CA LYS A 640 29.97 -9.14 -39.04
C LYS A 640 28.83 -9.26 -38.05
N SER A 641 27.74 -9.95 -38.42
CA SER A 641 26.63 -10.25 -37.55
C SER A 641 27.10 -11.08 -36.35
N LEU A 642 27.87 -12.15 -36.58
CA LEU A 642 28.45 -12.97 -35.53
C LEU A 642 29.39 -12.20 -34.60
N GLU A 643 30.26 -11.33 -35.13
CA GLU A 643 31.11 -10.48 -34.31
C GLU A 643 30.33 -9.56 -33.35
N VAL A 644 29.21 -8.97 -33.84
CA VAL A 644 28.36 -8.09 -33.01
C VAL A 644 27.59 -8.92 -31.99
N PHE A 645 27.12 -10.14 -32.33
CA PHE A 645 26.52 -11.03 -31.37
C PHE A 645 27.46 -11.51 -30.27
N GLU A 646 28.72 -11.82 -30.61
CA GLU A 646 29.74 -12.20 -29.62
C GLU A 646 30.02 -11.04 -28.65
N ARG A 647 30.09 -9.79 -29.13
CA ARG A 647 30.14 -8.62 -28.28
C ARG A 647 28.91 -8.50 -27.36
N LEU A 648 27.70 -8.72 -27.90
CA LEU A 648 26.47 -8.71 -27.14
C LEU A 648 26.49 -9.74 -25.99
N LEU A 649 26.94 -10.97 -26.28
CA LEU A 649 27.00 -12.05 -25.29
C LEU A 649 28.09 -11.77 -24.22
N SER A 650 29.17 -11.09 -24.54
CA SER A 650 30.22 -10.74 -23.61
C SER A 650 29.92 -9.50 -22.74
N SER A 651 28.96 -8.66 -23.14
CA SER A 651 28.68 -7.35 -22.51
C SER A 651 27.77 -7.39 -21.30
N GLY A 652 27.48 -8.58 -20.68
CA GLY A 652 26.65 -8.67 -19.49
C GLY A 652 25.73 -9.90 -19.44
N LYS A 653 24.62 -9.82 -18.69
CA LYS A 653 23.69 -10.95 -18.51
C LYS A 653 22.97 -11.29 -19.82
N VAL A 654 23.26 -12.49 -20.36
CA VAL A 654 22.61 -13.03 -21.56
C VAL A 654 21.13 -13.30 -21.30
N THR A 655 20.26 -12.83 -22.21
CA THR A 655 18.81 -13.11 -22.14
C THR A 655 18.45 -14.30 -23.02
N PRO A 656 17.31 -14.98 -22.80
CA PRO A 656 16.85 -16.04 -23.69
C PRO A 656 16.76 -15.60 -25.16
N VAL A 657 16.28 -14.40 -25.44
CA VAL A 657 16.20 -13.84 -26.80
C VAL A 657 17.57 -13.66 -27.44
N ASP A 658 18.62 -13.35 -26.67
CA ASP A 658 19.97 -13.27 -27.20
C ASP A 658 20.46 -14.64 -27.66
N ASN A 659 20.16 -15.71 -26.92
CA ASN A 659 20.46 -17.08 -27.32
C ASN A 659 19.69 -17.48 -28.59
N LEU A 660 18.41 -17.14 -28.66
CA LEU A 660 17.57 -17.40 -29.83
C LEU A 660 18.18 -16.77 -31.11
N ASN A 661 18.42 -15.46 -31.04
CA ASN A 661 18.92 -14.71 -32.20
C ASN A 661 20.34 -15.15 -32.61
N PHE A 662 21.21 -15.47 -31.65
CA PHE A 662 22.53 -16.00 -31.97
C PHE A 662 22.46 -17.43 -32.52
N GLY A 663 21.50 -18.24 -32.07
CA GLY A 663 21.19 -19.54 -32.64
C GLY A 663 20.83 -19.42 -34.11
N PHE A 664 19.95 -18.49 -34.50
CA PHE A 664 19.65 -18.22 -35.91
C PHE A 664 20.89 -17.76 -36.69
N ALA A 665 21.69 -16.85 -36.16
CA ALA A 665 22.90 -16.37 -36.81
C ALA A 665 23.92 -17.52 -37.07
N LYS A 666 24.12 -18.42 -36.10
CA LYS A 666 24.98 -19.59 -36.22
C LYS A 666 24.41 -20.57 -37.25
N TRP A 667 23.11 -20.78 -37.26
CA TRP A 667 22.46 -21.70 -38.20
C TRP A 667 22.59 -21.25 -39.66
N ILE A 668 22.27 -19.97 -39.91
CA ILE A 668 22.39 -19.35 -41.24
C ILE A 668 23.86 -19.32 -41.72
N SER A 669 24.80 -19.19 -40.78
CA SER A 669 26.24 -19.23 -41.07
C SER A 669 26.78 -20.66 -41.26
N GLY A 670 25.92 -21.71 -41.33
CA GLY A 670 26.31 -23.10 -41.56
C GLY A 670 26.72 -23.90 -40.32
N ASN A 671 26.66 -23.31 -39.12
CA ASN A 671 27.07 -23.92 -37.85
C ASN A 671 25.86 -24.51 -37.08
N ALA A 672 25.11 -25.45 -37.71
CA ALA A 672 23.87 -25.99 -37.17
C ALA A 672 23.99 -26.66 -35.79
N LEU A 673 25.14 -27.33 -35.51
CA LEU A 673 25.36 -27.96 -34.20
C LEU A 673 25.52 -26.95 -33.04
N GLU A 674 26.25 -25.86 -33.30
CA GLU A 674 26.38 -24.78 -32.33
C GLU A 674 25.04 -24.02 -32.15
N ALA A 675 24.29 -23.82 -33.24
CA ALA A 675 22.96 -23.24 -33.21
C ALA A 675 22.04 -24.02 -32.28
N ALA A 676 22.05 -25.33 -32.33
CA ALA A 676 21.25 -26.20 -31.46
C ALA A 676 21.59 -26.04 -29.98
N ASP A 677 22.85 -25.72 -29.62
CA ASP A 677 23.22 -25.42 -28.21
C ASP A 677 22.59 -24.13 -27.70
N TYR A 678 22.51 -23.11 -28.55
CA TYR A 678 21.87 -21.84 -28.18
C TYR A 678 20.35 -21.93 -28.14
N PHE A 679 19.76 -22.66 -29.08
CA PHE A 679 18.33 -22.98 -29.09
C PHE A 679 17.92 -23.84 -27.87
N ALA A 680 18.78 -24.76 -27.42
CA ALA A 680 18.55 -25.53 -26.21
C ALA A 680 18.50 -24.61 -24.97
N LYS A 681 19.46 -23.68 -24.83
CA LYS A 681 19.44 -22.69 -23.76
C LYS A 681 18.19 -21.79 -23.78
N PHE A 682 17.66 -21.47 -24.97
CA PHE A 682 16.39 -20.75 -25.09
C PHE A 682 15.22 -21.63 -24.67
N ALA A 683 15.17 -22.88 -25.12
CA ALA A 683 14.10 -23.81 -24.82
C ALA A 683 14.07 -24.22 -23.34
N GLU A 684 15.21 -24.29 -22.66
CA GLU A 684 15.31 -24.48 -21.20
C GLU A 684 14.72 -23.30 -20.40
N ALA A 685 14.92 -22.08 -20.89
CA ALA A 685 14.44 -20.87 -20.23
C ALA A 685 12.95 -20.58 -20.50
N GLU A 686 12.46 -20.87 -21.71
CA GLU A 686 11.13 -20.44 -22.17
C GLU A 686 10.19 -21.62 -22.48
N ASN A 687 10.56 -22.63 -23.17
CA ASN A 687 10.06 -23.94 -23.52
C ASN A 687 10.22 -24.26 -25.04
N LEU A 688 10.14 -25.53 -25.38
CA LEU A 688 10.31 -26.00 -26.77
C LEU A 688 9.17 -25.54 -27.70
N HIS A 689 7.95 -25.42 -27.18
CA HIS A 689 6.80 -24.97 -27.98
C HIS A 689 7.00 -23.52 -28.47
N LYS A 690 7.56 -22.67 -27.63
CA LYS A 690 7.87 -21.26 -28.00
C LYS A 690 8.97 -21.20 -29.05
N LEU A 691 10.01 -22.03 -28.93
CA LEU A 691 11.04 -22.15 -29.97
C LEU A 691 10.46 -22.58 -31.31
N THR A 692 9.52 -23.55 -31.31
CA THR A 692 8.85 -23.99 -32.53
C THR A 692 8.13 -22.82 -33.22
N HIS A 693 7.43 -22.02 -32.43
CA HIS A 693 6.73 -20.82 -32.92
C HIS A 693 7.70 -19.79 -33.51
N GLU A 694 8.82 -19.50 -32.83
CA GLU A 694 9.84 -18.56 -33.32
C GLU A 694 10.50 -19.04 -34.64
N ILE A 695 10.74 -20.33 -34.78
CA ILE A 695 11.26 -20.92 -36.05
C ILE A 695 10.21 -20.83 -37.15
N ASP A 696 8.93 -21.07 -36.82
CA ASP A 696 7.84 -20.95 -37.81
C ASP A 696 7.65 -19.51 -38.28
N ASP A 697 7.79 -18.51 -37.38
CA ASP A 697 7.71 -17.10 -37.73
C ASP A 697 8.83 -16.65 -38.68
N GLU A 698 10.03 -17.21 -38.54
CA GLU A 698 11.16 -16.88 -39.38
C GLU A 698 11.34 -17.86 -40.57
N ARG A 699 10.35 -18.71 -40.84
CA ARG A 699 10.37 -19.77 -41.86
C ARG A 699 10.76 -19.26 -43.26
N GLU A 700 10.18 -18.17 -43.73
CA GLU A 700 10.47 -17.61 -45.03
C GLU A 700 11.88 -17.04 -45.13
N PHE A 701 12.35 -16.41 -44.06
CA PHE A 701 13.72 -15.94 -43.94
C PHE A 701 14.73 -17.09 -43.98
N LEU A 702 14.48 -18.17 -43.26
CA LEU A 702 15.31 -19.38 -43.26
C LEU A 702 15.38 -20.05 -44.64
N LYS A 703 14.26 -20.10 -45.36
CA LYS A 703 14.23 -20.65 -46.75
C LYS A 703 15.08 -19.84 -47.72
N CYS A 704 15.18 -18.49 -47.56
CA CYS A 704 16.07 -17.65 -48.36
C CYS A 704 17.55 -18.00 -48.17
N HIS A 705 17.90 -18.68 -47.05
CA HIS A 705 19.25 -19.15 -46.74
C HIS A 705 19.44 -20.65 -46.93
N ASP A 706 18.68 -21.27 -47.83
CA ASP A 706 18.71 -22.71 -48.18
C ASP A 706 18.39 -23.65 -47.00
N ILE A 707 17.78 -23.17 -45.93
CA ILE A 707 17.29 -23.97 -44.80
C ILE A 707 15.85 -24.41 -45.11
N VAL A 708 15.68 -25.66 -45.46
CA VAL A 708 14.36 -26.22 -45.86
C VAL A 708 13.62 -26.80 -44.66
N GLU A 709 12.35 -27.13 -44.86
CA GLU A 709 11.45 -27.61 -43.79
C GLU A 709 11.98 -28.83 -43.02
N VAL A 710 12.66 -29.72 -43.73
CA VAL A 710 13.29 -30.90 -43.11
C VAL A 710 14.38 -30.49 -42.13
N ASP A 711 15.17 -29.47 -42.46
CA ASP A 711 16.22 -28.95 -41.55
C ASP A 711 15.63 -28.33 -40.31
N MET A 712 14.48 -27.63 -40.42
CA MET A 712 13.76 -27.07 -39.30
C MET A 712 13.24 -28.14 -38.34
N CYS A 713 12.64 -29.22 -38.87
CA CYS A 713 12.22 -30.38 -38.10
C CYS A 713 13.40 -31.08 -37.42
N MET A 714 14.50 -31.31 -38.14
CA MET A 714 15.70 -31.93 -37.60
C MET A 714 16.37 -31.08 -36.52
N MET A 715 16.32 -29.77 -36.66
CA MET A 715 16.82 -28.82 -35.62
C MET A 715 16.02 -28.93 -34.33
N LEU A 716 14.68 -28.97 -34.44
CA LEU A 716 13.81 -29.14 -33.27
C LEU A 716 14.03 -30.46 -32.55
N ASP A 717 14.16 -31.57 -33.33
CA ASP A 717 14.49 -32.89 -32.78
C ASP A 717 15.84 -32.88 -32.05
N LEU A 718 16.86 -32.24 -32.64
CA LEU A 718 18.19 -32.10 -32.04
C LEU A 718 18.15 -31.31 -30.75
N VAL A 719 17.41 -30.19 -30.69
CA VAL A 719 17.22 -29.37 -29.48
C VAL A 719 16.49 -30.16 -28.41
N GLU A 720 15.44 -30.92 -28.74
CA GLU A 720 14.71 -31.77 -27.78
C GLU A 720 15.62 -32.87 -27.20
N LEU A 721 16.49 -33.47 -28.00
CA LEU A 721 17.47 -34.45 -27.50
C LEU A 721 18.47 -33.79 -26.51
N ARG A 722 18.93 -32.56 -26.78
CA ARG A 722 19.88 -31.84 -25.92
C ARG A 722 19.25 -31.41 -24.59
N THR A 723 18.02 -30.90 -24.62
CA THR A 723 17.28 -30.50 -23.39
C THR A 723 16.93 -31.69 -22.50
N LYS A 724 16.81 -32.92 -23.07
CA LYS A 724 16.61 -34.16 -22.29
C LYS A 724 17.90 -34.74 -21.70
N GLN A 725 19.07 -34.34 -22.21
CA GLN A 725 20.38 -34.80 -21.72
C GLN A 725 21.00 -33.87 -20.68
N ALA A 726 20.52 -32.61 -20.57
CA ALA A 726 20.90 -31.65 -19.55
C ALA A 726 20.02 -31.81 -18.30
#